data_845695742ab1254ce02c75b1be6a6679
#
_entry.id   845695742ab1254ce02c75b1be6a6679
#
_cell.length_a   1.000
_cell.length_b   1.000
_cell.length_c   1.000
_cell.angle_alpha   90.00
_cell.angle_beta   90.00
_cell.angle_gamma   90.00
#
_symmetry.space_group_name_H-M   'P 1'
#
loop_
_entity.id
_entity.type
_entity.pdbx_description
1 polymer ?
#
loop_
_entity_poly.entity_id
_entity_poly.type
_entity_poly.pdbx_seq_one_letter_code
_entity_poly.pdbx_strand_id
1 'polypeptide(L)'
;MMLFLAVALKGQAQDAVSPTSKAGERVDTALHIREVIVTSKLTFREVIPSQKLDGEQLSRLSALSVADAMRYFSGVQLKDYGGVGGVKTVDVRSMGTNHLGVSYDGIILGNAQNGQIDLGQFSLDNVDEIALYNGQKSAIFQSASDFASASSVYIRTRRPHFLPGKTTNWKAKVKYGASDLLRLSSLYERQMGDSLCLSINAEALTASGKYHFRYRRKNLDGTTAWDTTAVRENGDIHAERLEANLHGVLNQGTWLLKGYLYNSQRGIPGAIVNNVWRRGERQGDLNTFVQGHYQKSVGNVFSTKWLAKYAFYRTHYVNRDSTILPVDNLYKQQEAFLSTANVVEILPNWSASLSYDLRWNKLQADTYRFAHPSRFTHALSLATAVDYRHLKMQGSLVETYVHDRANGGTKHVSRLTPALFVSVYPLSQARWLSFRAFAKQSFRMPTFNDLYYTEMGNASLKLEKATQYDLGMVLSKHFGQGWVTHVGLQADVYYNKVHDKIIAYPKGQQFRWTMLNLGEVDIRGLDMVAEGSARISSDVIVTLRGQYTYQRSLDVTDSSKPYYRHQIPYIPRHSGSAIVGIEWQALTLNYSFLYTGERWNEQENIAYNHVQPWYTSDLSASWTWPTRLGTWRISAEVNNLFDQQYDVITNYPMPGRNAAVSIDITI
;
A
#
# COMPACT_ATOMS: atom_id res chain seq x y z
N MET A 1 9.95 22.93 18.85
CA MET A 1 9.95 21.47 18.97
C MET A 1 10.85 20.93 20.10
N MET A 2 11.47 21.78 20.91
CA MET A 2 12.35 21.37 22.04
C MET A 2 11.75 21.55 23.44
N LEU A 3 10.49 21.97 23.57
CA LEU A 3 9.88 22.30 24.87
C LEU A 3 9.02 21.17 25.48
N PHE A 4 8.84 20.03 24.79
CA PHE A 4 7.96 18.95 25.26
C PHE A 4 8.67 17.80 26.01
N LEU A 5 10.01 17.82 26.12
CA LEU A 5 10.75 16.70 26.71
C LEU A 5 11.06 16.85 28.20
N ALA A 6 10.83 18.00 28.82
CA ALA A 6 11.33 18.31 30.15
C ALA A 6 10.37 18.02 31.32
N VAL A 7 9.11 17.63 31.10
CA VAL A 7 8.10 17.50 32.17
C VAL A 7 7.81 16.05 32.60
N ALA A 8 8.35 15.03 31.93
CA ALA A 8 7.99 13.62 32.14
C ALA A 8 8.88 12.82 33.14
N LEU A 9 9.78 13.44 33.86
CA LEU A 9 10.79 12.71 34.69
C LEU A 9 10.65 12.82 36.22
N LYS A 10 9.49 13.13 36.76
CA LYS A 10 9.27 13.01 38.23
C LYS A 10 7.92 12.35 38.53
N GLY A 11 7.95 11.07 38.87
CA GLY A 11 6.82 10.33 39.40
C GLY A 11 7.27 8.98 39.96
N GLN A 12 7.42 8.89 41.27
CA GLN A 12 7.86 7.71 42.02
C GLN A 12 6.88 6.54 41.91
N ALA A 13 7.45 5.34 41.96
CA ALA A 13 6.74 4.07 42.10
C ALA A 13 5.98 4.03 43.47
N GLN A 14 4.77 3.57 43.46
CA GLN A 14 4.10 2.98 44.61
C GLN A 14 3.12 1.86 44.21
N ASP A 15 3.01 0.93 45.13
CA ASP A 15 2.57 -0.44 45.05
C ASP A 15 1.13 -0.71 44.60
N ALA A 16 0.95 -1.96 44.14
CA ALA A 16 -0.29 -2.60 43.77
C ALA A 16 -1.30 -2.71 44.94
N VAL A 17 -2.50 -2.19 44.73
CA VAL A 17 -3.71 -2.60 45.46
C VAL A 17 -4.84 -2.72 44.47
N SER A 18 -5.49 -3.88 44.43
CA SER A 18 -6.71 -4.16 43.65
C SER A 18 -7.85 -3.23 44.03
N PRO A 19 -8.57 -2.65 43.08
CA PRO A 19 -9.83 -2.00 43.38
C PRO A 19 -11.03 -2.88 43.01
N THR A 20 -11.89 -3.04 43.96
CA THR A 20 -13.29 -3.44 43.84
C THR A 20 -14.08 -2.48 42.94
N SER A 21 -14.90 -3.07 42.10
CA SER A 21 -15.81 -2.43 41.16
C SER A 21 -16.73 -1.38 41.77
N LYS A 22 -16.96 -0.26 40.99
CA LYS A 22 -18.32 0.28 40.75
C LYS A 22 -18.31 1.40 39.69
N ALA A 23 -19.24 1.20 38.74
CA ALA A 23 -19.99 2.19 37.96
C ALA A 23 -19.27 2.88 36.77
N GLY A 24 -19.66 2.52 35.55
CA GLY A 24 -19.66 3.41 34.40
C GLY A 24 -18.88 2.98 33.18
N GLU A 25 -18.32 1.77 33.11
CA GLU A 25 -17.87 1.23 31.82
C GLU A 25 -19.08 0.61 31.10
N ARG A 26 -19.51 1.25 30.02
CA ARG A 26 -20.17 0.52 28.95
C ARG A 26 -19.14 -0.46 28.40
N VAL A 27 -19.10 -1.65 28.99
CA VAL A 27 -18.42 -2.79 28.40
C VAL A 27 -19.14 -3.04 27.08
N ASP A 28 -18.46 -2.73 25.98
CA ASP A 28 -18.87 -3.13 24.65
C ASP A 28 -18.73 -4.66 24.58
N THR A 29 -19.75 -5.36 25.12
CA THR A 29 -19.89 -6.81 25.03
C THR A 29 -20.39 -7.15 23.64
N ALA A 30 -19.56 -6.80 22.66
CA ALA A 30 -19.69 -7.33 21.33
C ALA A 30 -19.40 -8.83 21.38
N LEU A 31 -20.28 -9.62 20.82
CA LEU A 31 -20.04 -11.03 20.53
C LEU A 31 -18.86 -11.11 19.54
N HIS A 32 -17.62 -11.04 20.05
CA HIS A 32 -16.48 -11.48 19.30
C HIS A 32 -16.70 -12.96 19.00
N ILE A 33 -16.98 -13.29 17.74
CA ILE A 33 -16.76 -14.64 17.24
C ILE A 33 -15.36 -15.01 17.72
N ARG A 34 -15.24 -16.08 18.51
CA ARG A 34 -14.06 -16.45 19.33
C ARG A 34 -12.73 -16.46 18.54
N GLU A 35 -12.29 -15.30 18.08
CA GLU A 35 -11.00 -15.11 17.40
C GLU A 35 -9.84 -14.87 18.39
N VAL A 36 -10.19 -14.60 19.66
CA VAL A 36 -9.22 -14.19 20.70
C VAL A 36 -8.16 -15.26 21.04
N ILE A 37 -8.40 -16.53 20.72
CA ILE A 37 -7.50 -17.62 21.13
C ILE A 37 -6.30 -17.77 20.19
N VAL A 38 -6.37 -17.30 18.94
CA VAL A 38 -5.32 -17.55 17.93
C VAL A 38 -4.21 -16.50 17.95
N THR A 39 -4.49 -15.28 18.38
CA THR A 39 -3.52 -14.16 18.36
C THR A 39 -2.50 -14.16 19.50
N SER A 40 -2.71 -14.96 20.54
CA SER A 40 -1.75 -15.03 21.67
C SER A 40 -0.53 -15.93 21.40
N LYS A 41 -0.57 -16.79 20.37
CA LYS A 41 0.52 -17.71 20.05
C LYS A 41 1.71 -16.98 19.45
N LEU A 42 2.92 -17.43 19.74
CA LEU A 42 4.19 -16.90 19.24
C LEU A 42 4.23 -16.81 17.70
N THR A 43 3.60 -17.75 17.02
CA THR A 43 3.54 -17.88 15.56
C THR A 43 2.93 -16.67 14.85
N PHE A 44 2.06 -15.90 15.54
CA PHE A 44 1.39 -14.70 15.01
C PHE A 44 2.06 -13.39 15.45
N ARG A 45 3.05 -13.45 16.33
CA ARG A 45 3.72 -12.25 16.83
C ARG A 45 4.77 -11.77 15.85
N GLU A 46 4.67 -10.50 15.49
CA GLU A 46 5.66 -9.85 14.67
C GLU A 46 6.88 -9.45 15.51
N VAL A 47 8.07 -9.64 14.94
CA VAL A 47 9.34 -9.20 15.54
C VAL A 47 9.50 -7.70 15.34
N ILE A 48 9.21 -7.21 14.13
CA ILE A 48 9.23 -5.79 13.78
C ILE A 48 7.80 -5.35 13.44
N PRO A 49 7.24 -4.35 14.15
CA PRO A 49 5.93 -3.83 13.85
C PRO A 49 5.92 -3.10 12.49
N SER A 50 4.77 -3.13 11.84
CA SER A 50 4.48 -2.37 10.62
C SER A 50 4.07 -0.93 10.96
N GLN A 51 4.13 -0.05 9.96
CA GLN A 51 3.31 1.16 9.95
C GLN A 51 1.88 0.77 9.61
N LYS A 52 0.89 1.33 10.30
CA LYS A 52 -0.52 0.97 10.11
C LYS A 52 -1.39 2.22 9.99
N LEU A 53 -2.45 2.10 9.20
CA LEU A 53 -3.63 2.96 9.22
C LEU A 53 -4.84 2.04 9.37
N ASP A 54 -5.56 2.18 10.45
CA ASP A 54 -6.79 1.42 10.73
C ASP A 54 -8.04 2.10 10.16
N GLY A 55 -9.19 1.44 10.27
CA GLY A 55 -10.45 1.92 9.71
C GLY A 55 -10.87 3.30 10.24
N GLU A 56 -10.58 3.61 11.50
CA GLU A 56 -10.86 4.92 12.09
C GLU A 56 -9.94 5.99 11.49
N GLN A 57 -8.63 5.75 11.45
CA GLN A 57 -7.66 6.65 10.84
C GLN A 57 -7.94 6.83 9.34
N LEU A 58 -8.27 5.74 8.61
CA LEU A 58 -8.63 5.79 7.20
C LEU A 58 -9.89 6.63 6.94
N SER A 59 -10.88 6.54 7.83
CA SER A 59 -12.14 7.31 7.71
C SER A 59 -11.96 8.82 7.90
N ARG A 60 -10.86 9.25 8.51
CA ARG A 60 -10.50 10.66 8.73
C ARG A 60 -9.76 11.27 7.53
N LEU A 61 -9.21 10.44 6.64
CA LEU A 61 -8.50 10.91 5.45
C LEU A 61 -9.48 11.29 4.34
N SER A 62 -9.21 12.38 3.64
CA SER A 62 -9.89 12.76 2.41
C SER A 62 -9.36 11.93 1.22
N ALA A 63 -9.33 10.59 1.38
CA ALA A 63 -8.76 9.65 0.44
C ALA A 63 -9.86 8.86 -0.26
N LEU A 64 -9.73 8.64 -1.58
CA LEU A 64 -10.68 7.86 -2.38
C LEU A 64 -10.25 6.40 -2.52
N SER A 65 -8.96 6.13 -2.43
CA SER A 65 -8.39 4.80 -2.70
C SER A 65 -7.28 4.47 -1.71
N VAL A 66 -6.87 3.20 -1.70
CA VAL A 66 -5.70 2.73 -0.95
C VAL A 66 -4.44 3.51 -1.35
N ALA A 67 -4.27 3.81 -2.64
CA ALA A 67 -3.14 4.61 -3.11
C ALA A 67 -3.06 5.99 -2.44
N ASP A 68 -4.21 6.65 -2.28
CA ASP A 68 -4.27 7.98 -1.66
C ASP A 68 -3.92 7.91 -0.17
N ALA A 69 -4.38 6.86 0.54
CA ALA A 69 -4.02 6.62 1.94
C ALA A 69 -2.53 6.30 2.12
N MET A 70 -1.91 5.64 1.13
CA MET A 70 -0.48 5.30 1.18
C MET A 70 0.45 6.53 1.22
N ARG A 71 -0.01 7.71 0.82
CA ARG A 71 0.76 8.97 0.95
C ARG A 71 1.13 9.33 2.39
N TYR A 72 0.40 8.78 3.36
CA TYR A 72 0.57 9.03 4.80
C TYR A 72 1.45 8.00 5.50
N PHE A 73 2.20 7.18 4.75
CA PHE A 73 3.23 6.28 5.26
C PHE A 73 4.63 6.83 4.98
N SER A 74 5.54 6.74 5.94
CA SER A 74 6.93 7.16 5.75
C SER A 74 7.63 6.23 4.75
N GLY A 75 8.57 6.77 3.98
CA GLY A 75 9.30 6.03 2.95
C GLY A 75 8.52 5.78 1.66
N VAL A 76 7.28 6.26 1.57
CA VAL A 76 6.38 6.02 0.43
C VAL A 76 6.39 7.20 -0.54
N GLN A 77 6.52 6.89 -1.83
CA GLN A 77 6.33 7.81 -2.94
C GLN A 77 5.21 7.31 -3.84
N LEU A 78 4.14 8.09 -3.98
CA LEU A 78 3.06 7.80 -4.91
C LEU A 78 3.39 8.38 -6.28
N LYS A 79 3.29 7.56 -7.33
CA LYS A 79 3.26 7.99 -8.73
C LYS A 79 1.81 8.05 -9.18
N ASP A 80 1.33 9.24 -9.45
CA ASP A 80 -0.04 9.53 -9.88
C ASP A 80 -0.01 10.16 -11.29
N TYR A 81 -0.67 9.55 -12.24
CA TYR A 81 -0.68 9.95 -13.65
C TYR A 81 -1.91 10.78 -14.03
N GLY A 82 -2.60 11.32 -13.06
CA GLY A 82 -3.62 12.34 -13.30
C GLY A 82 -5.00 12.06 -12.71
N GLY A 83 -5.32 12.67 -11.59
CA GLY A 83 -6.66 12.81 -11.04
C GLY A 83 -7.36 11.50 -10.63
N VAL A 84 -8.69 11.47 -10.73
CA VAL A 84 -9.51 10.36 -10.22
C VAL A 84 -9.32 9.08 -11.04
N GLY A 85 -9.21 9.18 -12.37
CA GLY A 85 -9.05 8.05 -13.29
C GLY A 85 -7.60 7.63 -13.54
N GLY A 86 -6.61 8.34 -13.00
CA GLY A 86 -5.19 8.06 -13.21
C GLY A 86 -4.73 6.75 -12.59
N VAL A 87 -3.75 6.11 -13.23
CA VAL A 87 -3.03 4.96 -12.65
C VAL A 87 -2.23 5.44 -11.44
N LYS A 88 -2.30 4.71 -10.33
CA LYS A 88 -1.62 5.05 -9.09
C LYS A 88 -0.76 3.90 -8.59
N THR A 89 0.55 4.08 -8.65
CA THR A 89 1.53 3.09 -8.17
C THR A 89 2.39 3.64 -7.05
N VAL A 90 2.86 2.76 -6.18
CA VAL A 90 3.61 3.11 -4.98
C VAL A 90 5.03 2.56 -5.06
N ASP A 91 5.98 3.41 -4.75
CA ASP A 91 7.38 3.07 -4.54
C ASP A 91 7.72 3.22 -3.05
N VAL A 92 8.39 2.24 -2.48
CA VAL A 92 8.82 2.25 -1.08
C VAL A 92 10.34 2.30 -1.02
N ARG A 93 10.86 3.32 -0.34
CA ARG A 93 12.31 3.53 -0.14
C ARG A 93 13.12 3.49 -1.44
N SER A 94 12.59 4.05 -2.54
CA SER A 94 13.22 4.15 -3.87
C SER A 94 13.65 2.83 -4.53
N MET A 95 13.19 1.70 -4.03
CA MET A 95 13.55 0.42 -4.65
C MET A 95 12.86 0.20 -5.99
N GLY A 96 11.76 0.91 -6.23
CA GLY A 96 10.93 0.82 -7.41
C GLY A 96 9.59 0.11 -7.16
N THR A 97 8.58 0.49 -7.92
CA THR A 97 7.20 -0.02 -7.76
C THR A 97 7.07 -1.53 -7.93
N ASN A 98 8.00 -2.16 -8.65
CA ASN A 98 8.00 -3.60 -8.92
C ASN A 98 8.63 -4.45 -7.79
N HIS A 99 9.22 -3.82 -6.77
CA HIS A 99 9.73 -4.48 -5.58
C HIS A 99 8.71 -4.54 -4.43
N LEU A 100 7.52 -3.96 -4.64
CA LEU A 100 6.44 -3.93 -3.66
C LEU A 100 5.53 -5.15 -3.81
N GLY A 101 5.43 -5.96 -2.77
CA GLY A 101 4.38 -6.97 -2.63
C GLY A 101 3.10 -6.33 -2.11
N VAL A 102 1.97 -6.56 -2.78
CA VAL A 102 0.65 -6.12 -2.30
C VAL A 102 -0.18 -7.33 -1.95
N SER A 103 -0.52 -7.48 -0.69
CA SER A 103 -1.37 -8.57 -0.17
C SER A 103 -2.79 -8.06 0.07
N TYR A 104 -3.78 -8.77 -0.46
CA TYR A 104 -5.20 -8.51 -0.23
C TYR A 104 -5.82 -9.67 0.52
N ASP A 105 -6.21 -9.43 1.77
CA ASP A 105 -6.66 -10.45 2.73
C ASP A 105 -5.73 -11.67 2.83
N GLY A 106 -4.42 -11.41 2.85
CA GLY A 106 -3.38 -12.43 3.08
C GLY A 106 -2.90 -13.17 1.83
N ILE A 107 -3.34 -12.79 0.62
CA ILE A 107 -2.87 -13.36 -0.64
C ILE A 107 -2.24 -12.27 -1.50
N ILE A 108 -0.99 -12.47 -1.94
CA ILE A 108 -0.27 -11.51 -2.78
C ILE A 108 -0.94 -11.42 -4.14
N LEU A 109 -1.30 -10.20 -4.53
CA LEU A 109 -1.78 -9.88 -5.86
C LEU A 109 -0.63 -9.96 -6.86
N GLY A 110 -0.85 -10.64 -7.97
CA GLY A 110 0.13 -10.78 -9.04
C GLY A 110 -0.22 -9.92 -10.24
N ASN A 111 0.79 -9.34 -10.86
CA ASN A 111 0.70 -8.76 -12.20
C ASN A 111 1.97 -9.14 -12.97
N ALA A 112 1.94 -10.29 -13.62
CA ALA A 112 3.09 -10.77 -14.38
C ALA A 112 3.34 -9.98 -15.67
N GLN A 113 2.34 -9.21 -16.17
CA GLN A 113 2.45 -8.40 -17.36
C GLN A 113 3.43 -7.24 -17.16
N ASN A 114 3.19 -6.38 -16.15
CA ASN A 114 3.99 -5.17 -15.91
C ASN A 114 4.57 -5.06 -14.49
N GLY A 115 4.26 -6.01 -13.60
CA GLY A 115 4.81 -6.11 -12.25
C GLY A 115 4.26 -5.10 -11.23
N GLN A 116 3.37 -4.21 -11.64
CA GLN A 116 2.85 -3.12 -10.80
C GLN A 116 1.37 -3.34 -10.51
N ILE A 117 0.96 -3.05 -9.29
CA ILE A 117 -0.44 -3.06 -8.89
C ILE A 117 -0.95 -1.61 -8.84
N ASP A 118 -2.00 -1.32 -9.59
CA ASP A 118 -2.71 -0.04 -9.50
C ASP A 118 -3.53 -0.01 -8.20
N LEU A 119 -2.99 0.65 -7.17
CA LEU A 119 -3.67 0.77 -5.87
C LEU A 119 -4.85 1.74 -5.90
N GLY A 120 -5.03 2.50 -6.97
CA GLY A 120 -6.23 3.32 -7.22
C GLY A 120 -7.50 2.50 -7.41
N GLN A 121 -7.37 1.21 -7.79
CA GLN A 121 -8.51 0.30 -7.95
C GLN A 121 -9.15 -0.14 -6.63
N PHE A 122 -8.44 -0.04 -5.49
CA PHE A 122 -8.93 -0.51 -4.21
C PHE A 122 -9.55 0.63 -3.41
N SER A 123 -10.85 0.49 -3.14
CA SER A 123 -11.63 1.42 -2.34
C SER A 123 -11.29 1.30 -0.85
N LEU A 124 -11.42 2.40 -0.11
CA LEU A 124 -11.30 2.40 1.35
C LEU A 124 -12.60 2.03 2.07
N ASP A 125 -13.77 2.00 1.40
CA ASP A 125 -15.06 1.82 2.07
C ASP A 125 -15.24 0.45 2.72
N ASN A 126 -14.52 -0.58 2.22
CA ASN A 126 -14.50 -1.93 2.78
C ASN A 126 -13.13 -2.31 3.40
N VAL A 127 -12.20 -1.36 3.54
CA VAL A 127 -10.89 -1.62 4.13
C VAL A 127 -10.91 -1.34 5.62
N ASP A 128 -10.43 -2.29 6.42
CA ASP A 128 -10.28 -2.21 7.87
C ASP A 128 -8.88 -1.76 8.29
N GLU A 129 -7.84 -2.22 7.58
CA GLU A 129 -6.46 -1.89 7.88
C GLU A 129 -5.61 -1.88 6.61
N ILE A 130 -4.71 -0.90 6.51
CA ILE A 130 -3.57 -0.92 5.60
C ILE A 130 -2.31 -0.97 6.46
N ALA A 131 -1.46 -1.97 6.22
CA ALA A 131 -0.19 -2.13 6.93
C ALA A 131 0.97 -2.14 5.93
N LEU A 132 2.00 -1.33 6.19
CA LEU A 132 3.23 -1.28 5.40
C LEU A 132 4.39 -1.87 6.20
N TYR A 133 5.09 -2.83 5.63
CA TYR A 133 6.33 -3.41 6.13
C TYR A 133 7.49 -2.97 5.22
N ASN A 134 8.49 -2.33 5.78
CA ASN A 134 9.73 -1.92 5.11
C ASN A 134 10.70 -3.10 4.86
N GLY A 135 10.19 -4.23 4.55
CA GLY A 135 10.80 -5.52 4.33
C GLY A 135 9.69 -6.52 4.11
N GLN A 136 9.73 -7.63 4.80
CA GLN A 136 8.65 -8.60 4.87
C GLN A 136 7.91 -8.49 6.21
N LYS A 137 6.71 -9.00 6.29
CA LYS A 137 6.06 -9.27 7.56
C LYS A 137 6.92 -10.24 8.37
N SER A 138 7.22 -9.90 9.61
CA SER A 138 8.15 -10.66 10.46
C SER A 138 7.47 -11.77 11.29
N ALA A 139 6.23 -12.15 10.98
CA ALA A 139 5.59 -13.35 11.50
C ALA A 139 6.00 -14.57 10.64
N ILE A 140 6.13 -15.77 11.24
CA ILE A 140 6.54 -16.95 10.48
C ILE A 140 5.39 -17.75 9.87
N PHE A 141 4.14 -17.48 10.26
CA PHE A 141 2.96 -18.18 9.77
C PHE A 141 2.35 -17.46 8.55
N GLN A 142 3.07 -17.53 7.44
CA GLN A 142 2.70 -16.87 6.19
C GLN A 142 3.16 -17.68 4.97
N SER A 143 2.73 -17.28 3.76
CA SER A 143 3.12 -17.91 2.51
C SER A 143 4.63 -17.73 2.23
N ALA A 144 5.21 -18.62 1.43
CA ALA A 144 6.63 -18.51 1.05
C ALA A 144 6.90 -17.21 0.27
N SER A 145 5.96 -16.77 -0.58
CA SER A 145 6.06 -15.53 -1.36
C SER A 145 6.05 -14.27 -0.48
N ASP A 146 5.39 -14.29 0.69
CA ASP A 146 5.38 -13.16 1.62
C ASP A 146 6.77 -12.85 2.19
N PHE A 147 7.65 -13.86 2.27
CA PHE A 147 9.05 -13.67 2.69
C PHE A 147 9.93 -13.07 1.57
N ALA A 148 9.52 -13.13 0.30
CA ALA A 148 10.39 -12.79 -0.83
C ALA A 148 10.39 -11.30 -1.21
N SER A 149 9.33 -10.53 -0.88
CA SER A 149 9.18 -9.12 -1.28
C SER A 149 10.17 -8.19 -0.57
N ALA A 150 10.65 -7.17 -1.24
CA ALA A 150 11.54 -6.15 -0.65
C ALA A 150 10.79 -5.20 0.31
N SER A 151 9.53 -4.90 0.00
CA SER A 151 8.58 -4.22 0.87
C SER A 151 7.20 -4.82 0.65
N SER A 152 6.31 -4.74 1.64
CA SER A 152 5.00 -5.37 1.55
C SER A 152 3.91 -4.48 2.12
N VAL A 153 2.82 -4.34 1.36
CA VAL A 153 1.58 -3.70 1.80
C VAL A 153 0.52 -4.77 1.98
N TYR A 154 -0.09 -4.80 3.16
CA TYR A 154 -1.20 -5.67 3.48
C TYR A 154 -2.48 -4.84 3.57
N ILE A 155 -3.43 -5.14 2.71
CA ILE A 155 -4.77 -4.55 2.71
C ILE A 155 -5.68 -5.61 3.31
N ARG A 156 -6.27 -5.29 4.45
CA ARG A 156 -7.24 -6.15 5.11
C ARG A 156 -8.62 -5.54 4.97
N THR A 157 -9.55 -6.31 4.44
CA THR A 157 -10.95 -5.90 4.36
C THR A 157 -11.66 -6.11 5.69
N ARG A 158 -12.74 -5.36 5.87
CA ARG A 158 -13.59 -5.41 7.06
C ARG A 158 -14.14 -6.81 7.27
N ARG A 159 -14.08 -7.27 8.51
CA ARG A 159 -14.80 -8.48 8.95
C ARG A 159 -16.14 -8.08 9.58
N PRO A 160 -17.21 -8.81 9.26
CA PRO A 160 -18.51 -8.57 9.89
C PRO A 160 -18.44 -8.65 11.41
N HIS A 161 -19.03 -7.66 12.04
CA HIS A 161 -19.15 -7.59 13.50
C HIS A 161 -20.58 -7.18 13.85
N PHE A 162 -21.25 -7.96 14.68
CA PHE A 162 -22.66 -7.77 15.00
C PHE A 162 -22.83 -7.42 16.48
N LEU A 163 -23.65 -6.42 16.76
CA LEU A 163 -24.08 -6.12 18.13
C LEU A 163 -24.97 -7.23 18.67
N PRO A 164 -25.03 -7.44 20.01
CA PRO A 164 -25.94 -8.43 20.59
C PRO A 164 -27.40 -8.26 20.13
N GLY A 165 -27.98 -9.34 19.62
CA GLY A 165 -29.35 -9.34 19.09
C GLY A 165 -29.50 -8.86 17.64
N LYS A 166 -28.46 -8.36 16.99
CA LYS A 166 -28.45 -8.05 15.55
C LYS A 166 -27.76 -9.16 14.75
N THR A 167 -28.36 -9.54 13.64
CA THR A 167 -27.82 -10.55 12.70
C THR A 167 -27.52 -9.95 11.33
N THR A 168 -27.81 -8.67 11.14
CA THR A 168 -27.60 -7.95 9.87
C THR A 168 -27.03 -6.57 10.15
N ASN A 169 -26.10 -6.12 9.31
CA ASN A 169 -25.66 -4.75 9.19
C ASN A 169 -25.82 -4.31 7.75
N TRP A 170 -26.20 -3.07 7.55
CA TRP A 170 -26.18 -2.45 6.23
C TRP A 170 -25.58 -1.06 6.34
N LYS A 171 -24.61 -0.78 5.48
CA LYS A 171 -24.00 0.54 5.34
C LYS A 171 -24.13 0.99 3.90
N ALA A 172 -24.65 2.19 3.67
CA ALA A 172 -24.69 2.82 2.36
C ALA A 172 -24.02 4.19 2.42
N LYS A 173 -23.35 4.56 1.34
CA LYS A 173 -22.66 5.84 1.22
C LYS A 173 -22.84 6.40 -0.17
N VAL A 174 -23.10 7.71 -0.21
CA VAL A 174 -23.09 8.52 -1.44
C VAL A 174 -22.06 9.62 -1.25
N LYS A 175 -21.15 9.78 -2.22
CA LYS A 175 -20.19 10.88 -2.25
C LYS A 175 -20.32 11.61 -3.59
N TYR A 176 -20.44 12.92 -3.54
CA TYR A 176 -20.45 13.80 -4.70
C TYR A 176 -19.35 14.87 -4.56
N GLY A 177 -18.65 15.19 -5.65
CA GLY A 177 -17.53 16.12 -5.57
C GLY A 177 -17.14 16.74 -6.90
N ALA A 178 -16.04 17.47 -6.87
CA ALA A 178 -15.45 18.10 -8.04
C ALA A 178 -15.16 17.10 -9.17
N SER A 179 -15.06 17.60 -10.40
CA SER A 179 -14.91 16.79 -11.62
C SER A 179 -16.10 15.84 -11.85
N ASP A 180 -17.31 16.25 -11.44
CA ASP A 180 -18.56 15.48 -11.52
C ASP A 180 -18.42 14.08 -10.87
N LEU A 181 -17.61 14.00 -9.83
CA LEU A 181 -17.41 12.75 -9.08
C LEU A 181 -18.73 12.36 -8.41
N LEU A 182 -19.24 11.21 -8.76
CA LEU A 182 -20.31 10.52 -8.05
C LEU A 182 -19.85 9.12 -7.69
N ARG A 183 -19.90 8.79 -6.40
CA ARG A 183 -19.59 7.46 -5.89
C ARG A 183 -20.72 6.98 -5.02
N LEU A 184 -21.16 5.78 -5.30
CA LEU A 184 -22.18 5.05 -4.55
C LEU A 184 -21.52 3.78 -4.00
N SER A 185 -21.70 3.49 -2.73
CA SER A 185 -21.27 2.22 -2.14
C SER A 185 -22.31 1.67 -1.19
N SER A 186 -22.39 0.33 -1.11
CA SER A 186 -23.27 -0.40 -0.25
C SER A 186 -22.57 -1.63 0.29
N LEU A 187 -22.52 -1.78 1.60
CA LEU A 187 -21.99 -2.94 2.30
C LEU A 187 -23.14 -3.59 3.08
N TYR A 188 -23.45 -4.84 2.74
CA TYR A 188 -24.42 -5.67 3.44
C TYR A 188 -23.70 -6.83 4.12
N GLU A 189 -23.94 -7.01 5.42
CA GLU A 189 -23.38 -8.08 6.23
C GLU A 189 -24.51 -8.87 6.90
N ARG A 190 -24.39 -10.19 6.92
CA ARG A 190 -25.38 -11.08 7.55
C ARG A 190 -24.69 -12.21 8.28
N GLN A 191 -25.09 -12.42 9.54
CA GLN A 191 -24.78 -13.63 10.30
C GLN A 191 -25.73 -14.75 9.87
N MET A 192 -25.17 -15.88 9.44
CA MET A 192 -25.89 -17.04 8.92
C MET A 192 -25.83 -18.23 9.92
N GLY A 193 -25.83 -17.93 11.22
CA GLY A 193 -25.65 -18.88 12.32
C GLY A 193 -24.43 -18.49 13.17
N ASP A 194 -24.03 -19.35 14.11
CA ASP A 194 -22.98 -19.04 15.09
C ASP A 194 -21.56 -19.05 14.52
N SER A 195 -21.37 -19.61 13.33
CA SER A 195 -20.03 -19.85 12.75
C SER A 195 -19.85 -19.35 11.32
N LEU A 196 -20.89 -18.74 10.71
CA LEU A 196 -20.86 -18.32 9.31
C LEU A 196 -21.38 -16.90 9.17
N CYS A 197 -20.65 -16.06 8.44
CA CYS A 197 -21.05 -14.70 8.08
C CYS A 197 -20.85 -14.45 6.60
N LEU A 198 -21.80 -13.75 5.99
CA LEU A 198 -21.76 -13.22 4.62
C LEU A 198 -21.49 -11.73 4.67
N SER A 199 -20.62 -11.22 3.79
CA SER A 199 -20.42 -9.79 3.52
C SER A 199 -20.44 -9.56 2.02
N ILE A 200 -21.23 -8.60 1.55
CA ILE A 200 -21.30 -8.18 0.15
C ILE A 200 -21.09 -6.68 0.10
N ASN A 201 -20.07 -6.25 -0.63
CA ASN A 201 -19.77 -4.84 -0.89
C ASN A 201 -19.90 -4.55 -2.39
N ALA A 202 -20.75 -3.60 -2.74
CA ALA A 202 -20.94 -3.13 -4.12
C ALA A 202 -20.64 -1.63 -4.19
N GLU A 203 -19.92 -1.23 -5.23
CA GLU A 203 -19.55 0.17 -5.45
C GLU A 203 -19.64 0.53 -6.93
N ALA A 204 -20.13 1.74 -7.21
CA ALA A 204 -20.10 2.37 -8.52
C ALA A 204 -19.46 3.76 -8.39
N LEU A 205 -18.54 4.07 -9.30
CA LEU A 205 -17.83 5.34 -9.38
C LEU A 205 -17.94 5.89 -10.79
N THR A 206 -18.31 7.18 -10.92
CA THR A 206 -18.21 7.92 -12.17
C THR A 206 -17.62 9.30 -11.91
N ALA A 207 -16.80 9.78 -12.83
CA ALA A 207 -16.27 11.14 -12.80
C ALA A 207 -15.94 11.61 -14.21
N SER A 208 -16.12 12.90 -14.51
CA SER A 208 -15.66 13.48 -15.78
C SER A 208 -14.14 13.67 -15.82
N GLY A 209 -13.49 13.71 -14.65
CA GLY A 209 -12.05 13.92 -14.52
C GLY A 209 -11.58 15.29 -15.03
N LYS A 210 -12.49 16.23 -15.30
CA LYS A 210 -12.16 17.57 -15.79
C LYS A 210 -11.78 18.49 -14.64
N TYR A 211 -10.65 19.20 -14.78
CA TYR A 211 -10.23 20.22 -13.83
C TYR A 211 -9.35 21.27 -14.51
N HIS A 212 -9.33 22.47 -13.95
CA HIS A 212 -8.45 23.54 -14.41
C HIS A 212 -7.04 23.30 -13.90
N PHE A 213 -6.04 23.56 -14.76
CA PHE A 213 -4.64 23.55 -14.40
C PHE A 213 -3.91 24.68 -15.10
N ARG A 214 -2.79 25.14 -14.51
CA ARG A 214 -1.87 26.10 -15.09
C ARG A 214 -0.71 25.33 -15.70
N TYR A 215 -0.48 25.51 -16.99
CA TYR A 215 0.67 24.96 -17.71
C TYR A 215 1.71 26.08 -17.92
N ARG A 216 2.84 25.93 -17.26
CA ARG A 216 3.95 26.86 -17.36
C ARG A 216 5.22 26.12 -17.73
N ARG A 217 5.89 26.58 -18.81
CA ARG A 217 7.16 26.05 -19.29
C ARG A 217 8.15 27.17 -19.53
N LYS A 218 9.41 26.88 -19.26
CA LYS A 218 10.54 27.75 -19.55
C LYS A 218 11.34 27.20 -20.71
N ASN A 219 11.91 28.08 -21.50
CA ASN A 219 12.97 27.79 -22.46
C ASN A 219 14.28 27.45 -21.72
N LEU A 220 15.27 26.94 -22.43
CA LEU A 220 16.63 26.66 -21.90
C LEU A 220 17.30 27.90 -21.33
N ASP A 221 17.03 29.11 -21.88
CA ASP A 221 17.53 30.38 -21.43
C ASP A 221 16.82 30.97 -20.19
N GLY A 222 15.79 30.22 -19.64
CA GLY A 222 15.02 30.64 -18.49
C GLY A 222 13.83 31.56 -18.79
N THR A 223 13.66 32.00 -20.05
CA THR A 223 12.44 32.75 -20.46
C THR A 223 11.20 31.87 -20.45
N THR A 224 10.02 32.48 -20.36
CA THR A 224 8.74 31.75 -20.37
C THR A 224 8.41 31.32 -21.80
N ALA A 225 8.41 30.01 -22.06
CA ALA A 225 7.94 29.45 -23.33
C ALA A 225 6.42 29.40 -23.40
N TRP A 226 5.79 28.97 -22.30
CA TRP A 226 4.34 28.80 -22.19
C TRP A 226 3.88 29.20 -20.79
N ASP A 227 2.80 29.96 -20.68
CA ASP A 227 2.10 30.24 -19.42
C ASP A 227 0.60 30.36 -19.76
N THR A 228 -0.16 29.32 -19.56
CA THR A 228 -1.56 29.25 -19.93
C THR A 228 -2.35 28.46 -18.90
N THR A 229 -3.63 28.75 -18.81
CA THR A 229 -4.60 27.95 -18.03
C THR A 229 -5.48 27.20 -19.01
N ALA A 230 -5.64 25.89 -18.78
CA ALA A 230 -6.45 25.03 -19.62
C ALA A 230 -7.29 24.08 -18.74
N VAL A 231 -8.23 23.40 -19.37
CA VAL A 231 -9.01 22.33 -18.74
C VAL A 231 -8.38 21.00 -19.12
N ARG A 232 -8.04 20.19 -18.12
CA ARG A 232 -7.63 18.81 -18.32
C ARG A 232 -8.81 18.00 -18.81
N GLU A 233 -8.65 17.31 -19.92
CA GLU A 233 -9.66 16.47 -20.55
C GLU A 233 -9.18 15.01 -20.62
N ASN A 234 -10.09 14.09 -20.97
CA ASN A 234 -9.82 12.66 -21.08
C ASN A 234 -9.27 12.03 -19.79
N GLY A 235 -9.73 12.52 -18.62
CA GLY A 235 -9.48 11.93 -17.30
C GLY A 235 -10.71 11.26 -16.71
N ASP A 236 -11.75 11.07 -17.53
CA ASP A 236 -13.00 10.45 -17.12
C ASP A 236 -12.81 8.99 -16.72
N ILE A 237 -13.66 8.56 -15.80
CA ILE A 237 -13.73 7.18 -15.35
C ILE A 237 -15.16 6.76 -15.07
N HIS A 238 -15.48 5.54 -15.46
CA HIS A 238 -16.62 4.78 -14.97
C HIS A 238 -16.10 3.45 -14.44
N ALA A 239 -16.38 3.14 -13.18
CA ALA A 239 -15.87 1.92 -12.54
C ALA A 239 -16.93 1.29 -11.63
N GLU A 240 -16.95 -0.03 -11.63
CA GLU A 240 -17.82 -0.85 -10.80
C GLU A 240 -16.96 -1.86 -10.03
N ARG A 241 -17.32 -2.09 -8.78
CA ARG A 241 -16.67 -3.08 -7.92
C ARG A 241 -17.71 -3.90 -7.18
N LEU A 242 -17.48 -5.20 -7.13
CA LEU A 242 -18.26 -6.13 -6.34
C LEU A 242 -17.32 -7.05 -5.56
N GLU A 243 -17.54 -7.14 -4.26
CA GLU A 243 -16.86 -8.09 -3.40
C GLU A 243 -17.89 -8.90 -2.62
N ALA A 244 -17.72 -10.22 -2.59
CA ALA A 244 -18.54 -11.11 -1.78
C ALA A 244 -17.63 -11.99 -0.93
N ASN A 245 -17.86 -12.00 0.39
CA ASN A 245 -17.03 -12.74 1.34
C ASN A 245 -17.92 -13.68 2.17
N LEU A 246 -17.46 -14.92 2.32
CA LEU A 246 -17.97 -15.88 3.29
C LEU A 246 -16.90 -16.12 4.33
N HIS A 247 -17.19 -15.75 5.58
CA HIS A 247 -16.30 -15.96 6.73
C HIS A 247 -16.84 -17.10 7.57
N GLY A 248 -16.02 -18.12 7.82
CA GLY A 248 -16.37 -19.24 8.66
C GLY A 248 -15.42 -19.39 9.83
N VAL A 249 -15.99 -19.80 10.99
CA VAL A 249 -15.25 -20.13 12.20
C VAL A 249 -15.35 -21.62 12.44
N LEU A 250 -14.24 -22.24 12.77
CA LEU A 250 -14.10 -23.66 13.11
C LEU A 250 -13.58 -23.80 14.55
N ASN A 251 -13.65 -24.99 15.09
CA ASN A 251 -12.94 -25.26 16.34
C ASN A 251 -11.42 -25.10 16.09
N GLN A 252 -10.81 -24.11 16.74
CA GLN A 252 -9.40 -23.71 16.60
C GLN A 252 -8.98 -23.30 15.16
N GLY A 253 -9.90 -22.75 14.37
CA GLY A 253 -9.58 -22.33 13.01
C GLY A 253 -10.58 -21.37 12.41
N THR A 254 -10.22 -20.83 11.25
CA THR A 254 -11.04 -19.91 10.44
C THR A 254 -10.84 -20.20 8.97
N TRP A 255 -11.86 -19.85 8.17
CA TRP A 255 -11.73 -19.86 6.72
C TRP A 255 -12.43 -18.64 6.11
N LEU A 256 -11.97 -18.22 4.97
CA LEU A 256 -12.56 -17.17 4.15
C LEU A 256 -12.63 -17.65 2.70
N LEU A 257 -13.76 -17.42 2.06
CA LEU A 257 -13.90 -17.47 0.61
C LEU A 257 -14.31 -16.09 0.11
N LYS A 258 -13.58 -15.54 -0.85
CA LYS A 258 -13.80 -14.21 -1.42
C LYS A 258 -13.93 -14.29 -2.93
N GLY A 259 -14.97 -13.65 -3.47
CA GLY A 259 -15.10 -13.28 -4.87
C GLY A 259 -14.89 -11.78 -5.04
N TYR A 260 -14.15 -11.39 -6.06
CA TYR A 260 -13.85 -9.99 -6.40
C TYR A 260 -14.07 -9.74 -7.88
N LEU A 261 -14.70 -8.63 -8.20
CA LEU A 261 -14.85 -8.11 -9.55
C LEU A 261 -14.60 -6.60 -9.54
N TYR A 262 -13.77 -6.14 -10.45
CA TYR A 262 -13.57 -4.74 -10.78
C TYR A 262 -13.65 -4.58 -12.29
N ASN A 263 -14.53 -3.70 -12.76
CA ASN A 263 -14.68 -3.33 -14.15
C ASN A 263 -14.54 -1.83 -14.28
N SER A 264 -13.73 -1.34 -15.22
CA SER A 264 -13.61 0.09 -15.46
C SER A 264 -13.40 0.44 -16.92
N GLN A 265 -13.88 1.62 -17.28
CA GLN A 265 -13.59 2.32 -18.53
C GLN A 265 -13.08 3.70 -18.16
N ARG A 266 -11.90 4.06 -18.65
CA ARG A 266 -11.29 5.35 -18.32
C ARG A 266 -10.53 5.98 -19.48
N GLY A 267 -10.52 7.29 -19.51
CA GLY A 267 -9.61 8.06 -20.31
C GLY A 267 -8.22 8.12 -19.67
N ILE A 268 -7.19 8.18 -20.49
CA ILE A 268 -5.81 8.42 -20.07
C ILE A 268 -5.42 9.78 -20.64
N PRO A 269 -5.34 10.82 -19.79
CA PRO A 269 -5.11 12.17 -20.30
C PRO A 269 -3.71 12.36 -20.90
N GLY A 270 -2.76 11.46 -20.64
CA GLY A 270 -1.40 11.48 -21.18
C GLY A 270 -0.56 12.65 -20.67
N ALA A 271 0.71 12.71 -21.05
CA ALA A 271 1.59 13.83 -20.72
C ALA A 271 1.30 15.05 -21.60
N ILE A 272 1.46 16.26 -21.03
CA ILE A 272 1.41 17.51 -21.79
C ILE A 272 2.79 17.73 -22.41
N VAL A 273 2.87 17.62 -23.74
CA VAL A 273 4.09 17.84 -24.50
C VAL A 273 3.82 18.85 -25.61
N ASN A 274 4.69 19.86 -25.77
CA ASN A 274 4.56 20.90 -26.78
C ASN A 274 3.18 21.61 -26.79
N ASN A 275 2.66 21.91 -25.62
CA ASN A 275 1.34 22.52 -25.44
C ASN A 275 0.17 21.70 -25.97
N VAL A 276 0.34 20.38 -26.11
CA VAL A 276 -0.73 19.43 -26.47
C VAL A 276 -1.20 18.71 -25.21
N TRP A 277 -2.43 18.97 -24.78
CA TRP A 277 -3.06 18.39 -23.57
C TRP A 277 -4.35 17.64 -23.82
N ARG A 278 -4.77 17.55 -25.08
CA ARG A 278 -5.94 16.77 -25.51
C ARG A 278 -5.44 15.47 -26.11
N ARG A 279 -5.66 14.38 -25.43
CA ARG A 279 -5.30 13.03 -25.84
C ARG A 279 -6.52 12.14 -25.87
N GLY A 280 -6.54 11.19 -26.77
CA GLY A 280 -7.67 10.27 -26.97
C GLY A 280 -7.43 8.86 -26.46
N GLU A 281 -6.41 8.65 -25.63
CA GLU A 281 -6.07 7.32 -25.09
C GLU A 281 -7.15 6.83 -24.13
N ARG A 282 -7.56 5.55 -24.29
CA ARG A 282 -8.59 4.91 -23.47
C ARG A 282 -8.09 3.59 -22.93
N GLN A 283 -8.52 3.24 -21.72
CA GLN A 283 -8.23 1.95 -21.13
C GLN A 283 -9.49 1.37 -20.49
N GLY A 284 -9.77 0.10 -20.81
CA GLY A 284 -10.78 -0.70 -20.14
C GLY A 284 -10.13 -1.83 -19.37
N ASP A 285 -10.48 -1.99 -18.10
CA ASP A 285 -9.95 -3.06 -17.24
C ASP A 285 -11.09 -3.92 -16.69
N LEU A 286 -10.91 -5.24 -16.73
CA LEU A 286 -11.73 -6.20 -16.03
C LEU A 286 -10.82 -7.08 -15.17
N ASN A 287 -10.91 -6.95 -13.86
CA ASN A 287 -10.13 -7.69 -12.90
C ASN A 287 -11.06 -8.56 -12.05
N THR A 288 -10.92 -9.86 -12.16
CA THR A 288 -11.75 -10.82 -11.40
C THR A 288 -10.85 -11.82 -10.71
N PHE A 289 -11.20 -12.17 -9.48
CA PHE A 289 -10.58 -13.31 -8.82
C PHE A 289 -11.52 -13.96 -7.79
N VAL A 290 -11.27 -15.23 -7.57
CA VAL A 290 -11.79 -15.98 -6.44
C VAL A 290 -10.60 -16.43 -5.62
N GLN A 291 -10.64 -16.17 -4.31
CA GLN A 291 -9.58 -16.58 -3.40
C GLN A 291 -10.15 -17.11 -2.10
N GLY A 292 -9.40 -18.01 -1.49
CA GLY A 292 -9.77 -18.56 -0.20
C GLY A 292 -8.56 -18.76 0.69
N HIS A 293 -8.78 -18.65 1.99
CA HIS A 293 -7.82 -19.12 2.97
C HIS A 293 -8.51 -20.03 3.99
N TYR A 294 -7.78 -21.03 4.43
CA TYR A 294 -8.14 -21.91 5.52
C TYR A 294 -6.97 -21.94 6.50
N GLN A 295 -7.26 -21.79 7.79
CA GLN A 295 -6.27 -21.81 8.85
C GLN A 295 -6.82 -22.61 10.02
N LYS A 296 -6.03 -23.53 10.55
CA LYS A 296 -6.40 -24.35 11.70
C LYS A 296 -5.18 -24.65 12.56
N SER A 297 -5.39 -24.64 13.88
CA SER A 297 -4.46 -25.17 14.86
C SER A 297 -4.89 -26.57 15.30
N VAL A 298 -3.95 -27.48 15.45
CA VAL A 298 -4.15 -28.85 15.92
C VAL A 298 -3.41 -28.98 17.24
N GLY A 299 -4.16 -29.04 18.32
CA GLY A 299 -3.60 -28.95 19.67
C GLY A 299 -2.88 -27.60 19.89
N ASN A 300 -1.84 -27.64 20.71
CA ASN A 300 -1.03 -26.45 21.03
C ASN A 300 0.28 -26.35 20.23
N VAL A 301 0.61 -27.38 19.46
CA VAL A 301 1.94 -27.53 18.84
C VAL A 301 1.94 -27.23 17.36
N PHE A 302 0.90 -27.60 16.62
CA PHE A 302 0.87 -27.51 15.17
C PHE A 302 -0.20 -26.55 14.66
N SER A 303 0.14 -25.75 13.65
CA SER A 303 -0.81 -24.89 12.95
C SER A 303 -0.55 -24.97 11.44
N THR A 304 -1.63 -25.04 10.66
CA THR A 304 -1.56 -25.09 9.20
C THR A 304 -2.43 -24.01 8.59
N LYS A 305 -1.97 -23.44 7.48
CA LYS A 305 -2.68 -22.46 6.66
C LYS A 305 -2.59 -22.87 5.20
N TRP A 306 -3.71 -22.78 4.50
CA TRP A 306 -3.82 -23.04 3.08
C TRP A 306 -4.41 -21.79 2.41
N LEU A 307 -3.81 -21.39 1.30
CA LEU A 307 -4.26 -20.28 0.49
C LEU A 307 -4.44 -20.76 -0.94
N ALA A 308 -5.53 -20.33 -1.58
CA ALA A 308 -5.76 -20.61 -2.99
C ALA A 308 -6.36 -19.38 -3.67
N LYS A 309 -5.99 -19.13 -4.92
CA LYS A 309 -6.52 -18.04 -5.74
C LYS A 309 -6.52 -18.44 -7.21
N TYR A 310 -7.59 -18.08 -7.89
CA TYR A 310 -7.62 -18.03 -9.36
C TYR A 310 -8.07 -16.64 -9.79
N ALA A 311 -7.33 -16.03 -10.71
CA ALA A 311 -7.60 -14.69 -11.21
C ALA A 311 -7.57 -14.62 -12.72
N PHE A 312 -8.43 -13.77 -13.25
CA PHE A 312 -8.46 -13.39 -14.65
C PHE A 312 -8.47 -11.86 -14.76
N TYR A 313 -7.52 -11.33 -15.52
CA TYR A 313 -7.38 -9.90 -15.78
C TYR A 313 -7.45 -9.66 -17.28
N ARG A 314 -8.21 -8.64 -17.68
CA ARG A 314 -8.29 -8.18 -19.07
C ARG A 314 -8.06 -6.68 -19.09
N THR A 315 -7.11 -6.24 -19.90
CA THR A 315 -6.85 -4.83 -20.17
C THR A 315 -6.97 -4.59 -21.67
N HIS A 316 -7.82 -3.65 -22.05
CA HIS A 316 -7.96 -3.18 -23.42
C HIS A 316 -7.47 -1.74 -23.48
N TYR A 317 -6.37 -1.51 -24.20
CA TYR A 317 -5.74 -0.20 -24.37
C TYR A 317 -5.88 0.26 -25.81
N VAL A 318 -6.43 1.46 -26.00
CA VAL A 318 -6.68 2.05 -27.32
C VAL A 318 -6.06 3.43 -27.39
N ASN A 319 -5.21 3.67 -28.38
CA ASN A 319 -4.73 4.98 -28.77
C ASN A 319 -4.96 5.18 -30.27
N ARG A 320 -5.86 6.10 -30.62
CA ARG A 320 -6.22 6.40 -32.01
C ARG A 320 -5.52 7.65 -32.56
N ASP A 321 -4.55 8.21 -31.80
CA ASP A 321 -3.81 9.38 -32.24
C ASP A 321 -2.95 9.03 -33.46
N SER A 322 -3.31 9.58 -34.62
CA SER A 322 -2.61 9.35 -35.87
C SER A 322 -1.25 10.02 -35.98
N THR A 323 -0.93 10.92 -35.05
CA THR A 323 0.40 11.56 -34.95
C THR A 323 1.44 10.64 -34.30
N ILE A 324 0.96 9.59 -33.64
CA ILE A 324 1.73 8.48 -33.06
C ILE A 324 1.21 7.21 -33.73
N LEU A 325 1.94 6.11 -33.66
CA LEU A 325 1.46 4.83 -34.16
C LEU A 325 0.16 4.45 -33.44
N PRO A 326 -0.99 4.29 -34.16
CA PRO A 326 -2.24 3.87 -33.54
C PRO A 326 -2.07 2.51 -32.87
N VAL A 327 -2.62 2.37 -31.66
CA VAL A 327 -2.56 1.15 -30.85
C VAL A 327 -3.98 0.74 -30.48
N ASP A 328 -4.29 -0.53 -30.65
CA ASP A 328 -5.52 -1.16 -30.17
C ASP A 328 -5.15 -2.56 -29.69
N ASN A 329 -4.82 -2.69 -28.40
CA ASN A 329 -4.24 -3.90 -27.83
C ASN A 329 -5.13 -4.46 -26.72
N LEU A 330 -5.42 -5.75 -26.81
CA LEU A 330 -6.15 -6.53 -25.83
C LEU A 330 -5.21 -7.51 -25.13
N TYR A 331 -5.04 -7.33 -23.82
CA TYR A 331 -4.25 -8.21 -22.96
C TYR A 331 -5.17 -9.06 -22.09
N LYS A 332 -4.89 -10.35 -22.00
CA LYS A 332 -5.58 -11.30 -21.11
C LYS A 332 -4.55 -12.03 -20.26
N GLN A 333 -4.64 -11.88 -18.95
CA GLN A 333 -3.76 -12.55 -18.00
C GLN A 333 -4.57 -13.52 -17.15
N GLN A 334 -4.02 -14.70 -16.90
CA GLN A 334 -4.54 -15.68 -15.95
C GLN A 334 -3.49 -15.94 -14.89
N GLU A 335 -3.95 -16.13 -13.64
CA GLU A 335 -3.12 -16.51 -12.51
C GLU A 335 -3.80 -17.58 -11.70
N ALA A 336 -3.06 -18.64 -11.35
CA ALA A 336 -3.44 -19.59 -10.32
C ALA A 336 -2.37 -19.60 -9.24
N PHE A 337 -2.78 -19.59 -7.98
CA PHE A 337 -1.91 -19.59 -6.81
C PHE A 337 -2.41 -20.59 -5.79
N LEU A 338 -1.49 -21.40 -5.28
CA LEU A 338 -1.71 -22.34 -4.16
C LEU A 338 -0.56 -22.21 -3.18
N SER A 339 -0.89 -22.14 -1.90
CA SER A 339 0.13 -22.03 -0.83
C SER A 339 -0.26 -22.88 0.36
N THR A 340 0.73 -23.45 1.01
CA THR A 340 0.61 -24.05 2.34
C THR A 340 1.70 -23.51 3.25
N ALA A 341 1.33 -23.15 4.47
CA ALA A 341 2.25 -22.77 5.53
C ALA A 341 1.96 -23.62 6.77
N ASN A 342 2.99 -24.24 7.30
CA ASN A 342 2.91 -25.15 8.43
C ASN A 342 3.88 -24.71 9.52
N VAL A 343 3.39 -24.55 10.73
CA VAL A 343 4.17 -24.08 11.87
C VAL A 343 4.12 -25.11 12.98
N VAL A 344 5.28 -25.37 13.57
CA VAL A 344 5.46 -26.22 14.75
C VAL A 344 6.02 -25.38 15.89
N GLU A 345 5.37 -25.39 17.04
CA GLU A 345 5.90 -24.84 18.30
C GLU A 345 6.81 -25.89 18.95
N ILE A 346 8.14 -25.69 18.81
CA ILE A 346 9.17 -26.62 19.34
C ILE A 346 9.28 -26.47 20.85
N LEU A 347 9.28 -25.21 21.30
CA LEU A 347 9.26 -24.80 22.71
C LEU A 347 8.29 -23.63 22.88
N PRO A 348 7.83 -23.29 24.08
CA PRO A 348 6.92 -22.15 24.30
C PRO A 348 7.40 -20.81 23.76
N ASN A 349 8.71 -20.67 23.54
CA ASN A 349 9.37 -19.47 23.06
C ASN A 349 10.13 -19.68 21.74
N TRP A 350 9.99 -20.85 21.10
CA TRP A 350 10.66 -21.17 19.84
C TRP A 350 9.74 -21.94 18.89
N SER A 351 9.55 -21.40 17.70
CA SER A 351 8.72 -22.00 16.64
C SER A 351 9.48 -22.04 15.32
N ALA A 352 9.17 -23.04 14.50
CA ALA A 352 9.66 -23.15 13.13
C ALA A 352 8.50 -23.28 12.15
N SER A 353 8.70 -22.82 10.93
CA SER A 353 7.70 -22.92 9.85
C SER A 353 8.33 -23.43 8.56
N LEU A 354 7.53 -24.21 7.83
CA LEU A 354 7.79 -24.64 6.46
C LEU A 354 6.61 -24.19 5.60
N SER A 355 6.89 -23.40 4.56
CA SER A 355 5.86 -22.94 3.64
C SER A 355 6.26 -23.24 2.20
N TYR A 356 5.27 -23.59 1.38
CA TYR A 356 5.46 -23.85 -0.04
C TYR A 356 4.36 -23.17 -0.85
N ASP A 357 4.77 -22.47 -1.93
CA ASP A 357 3.90 -21.79 -2.86
C ASP A 357 4.10 -22.29 -4.28
N LEU A 358 3.01 -22.46 -4.98
CA LEU A 358 2.98 -22.68 -6.42
C LEU A 358 2.17 -21.56 -7.07
N ARG A 359 2.76 -20.84 -8.03
CA ARG A 359 2.08 -19.83 -8.83
C ARG A 359 2.25 -20.11 -10.30
N TRP A 360 1.17 -20.04 -11.04
CA TRP A 360 1.14 -20.08 -12.49
C TRP A 360 0.58 -18.77 -13.03
N ASN A 361 1.27 -18.20 -14.03
CA ASN A 361 0.83 -17.03 -14.76
C ASN A 361 0.88 -17.29 -16.26
N LYS A 362 -0.10 -16.78 -17.01
CA LYS A 362 -0.13 -16.82 -18.47
C LYS A 362 -0.60 -15.46 -18.98
N LEU A 363 0.09 -14.93 -20.00
CA LEU A 363 -0.29 -13.70 -20.67
C LEU A 363 -0.54 -13.99 -22.16
N GLN A 364 -1.64 -13.46 -22.66
CA GLN A 364 -2.01 -13.47 -24.07
C GLN A 364 -2.28 -12.03 -24.51
N ALA A 365 -1.88 -11.69 -25.72
CA ALA A 365 -2.19 -10.40 -26.34
C ALA A 365 -2.39 -10.59 -27.84
N ASP A 366 -3.15 -9.69 -28.45
CA ASP A 366 -3.40 -9.63 -29.89
C ASP A 366 -2.37 -8.77 -30.64
N THR A 367 -1.29 -8.37 -29.96
CA THR A 367 -0.19 -7.60 -30.57
C THR A 367 0.62 -8.45 -31.56
N TYR A 368 1.14 -7.80 -32.58
CA TYR A 368 1.93 -8.46 -33.64
C TYR A 368 3.13 -9.21 -33.03
N ARG A 369 3.28 -10.50 -33.37
CA ARG A 369 4.36 -11.40 -32.92
C ARG A 369 4.52 -11.50 -31.40
N PHE A 370 3.45 -11.37 -30.64
CA PHE A 370 3.52 -11.52 -29.20
C PHE A 370 3.90 -12.97 -28.79
N ALA A 371 4.74 -13.09 -27.78
CA ALA A 371 5.35 -14.37 -27.40
C ALA A 371 4.44 -15.31 -26.58
N HIS A 372 3.26 -14.84 -26.11
CA HIS A 372 2.30 -15.60 -25.29
C HIS A 372 2.94 -16.35 -24.10
N PRO A 373 3.68 -15.65 -23.22
CA PRO A 373 4.47 -16.29 -22.17
C PRO A 373 3.60 -16.94 -21.10
N SER A 374 4.17 -18.00 -20.50
CA SER A 374 3.67 -18.58 -19.25
C SER A 374 4.83 -18.77 -18.27
N ARG A 375 4.55 -18.61 -16.99
CA ARG A 375 5.51 -18.71 -15.87
C ARG A 375 4.96 -19.60 -14.78
N PHE A 376 5.77 -20.56 -14.36
CA PHE A 376 5.59 -21.28 -13.10
C PHE A 376 6.62 -20.78 -12.11
N THR A 377 6.16 -20.46 -10.89
CA THR A 377 7.01 -20.05 -9.78
C THR A 377 6.75 -20.97 -8.61
N HIS A 378 7.80 -21.63 -8.14
CA HIS A 378 7.81 -22.45 -6.94
C HIS A 378 8.62 -21.69 -5.89
N ALA A 379 8.07 -21.49 -4.70
CA ALA A 379 8.79 -20.92 -3.58
C ALA A 379 8.70 -21.85 -2.38
N LEU A 380 9.85 -22.19 -1.80
CA LEU A 380 9.96 -22.98 -0.57
C LEU A 380 10.61 -22.10 0.50
N SER A 381 9.96 -21.96 1.64
CA SER A 381 10.46 -21.14 2.75
C SER A 381 10.63 -22.00 4.00
N LEU A 382 11.80 -21.88 4.62
CA LEU A 382 12.07 -22.33 5.98
C LEU A 382 12.24 -21.08 6.86
N ALA A 383 11.47 -20.97 7.95
CA ALA A 383 11.58 -19.84 8.86
C ALA A 383 11.51 -20.29 10.31
N THR A 384 12.13 -19.52 11.20
CA THR A 384 12.14 -19.75 12.64
C THR A 384 11.94 -18.45 13.40
N ALA A 385 11.26 -18.51 14.52
CA ALA A 385 11.06 -17.37 15.42
C ALA A 385 11.34 -17.75 16.87
N VAL A 386 12.01 -16.84 17.58
CA VAL A 386 12.32 -16.96 19.01
C VAL A 386 11.81 -15.69 19.72
N ASP A 387 11.09 -15.85 20.83
CA ASP A 387 10.69 -14.76 21.74
C ASP A 387 11.14 -15.08 23.15
N TYR A 388 12.26 -14.54 23.57
CA TYR A 388 12.87 -14.84 24.86
C TYR A 388 13.17 -13.55 25.64
N ARG A 389 12.42 -13.33 26.74
CA ARG A 389 12.59 -12.18 27.66
C ARG A 389 12.72 -10.83 26.92
N HIS A 390 13.96 -10.40 26.69
CA HIS A 390 14.32 -9.12 26.10
C HIS A 390 14.55 -9.19 24.58
N LEU A 391 14.49 -10.37 23.96
CA LEU A 391 14.92 -10.61 22.60
C LEU A 391 13.81 -11.30 21.82
N LYS A 392 13.47 -10.73 20.66
CA LYS A 392 12.72 -11.42 19.62
C LYS A 392 13.58 -11.52 18.37
N MET A 393 13.58 -12.69 17.76
CA MET A 393 14.31 -12.95 16.52
C MET A 393 13.43 -13.72 15.54
N GLN A 394 13.61 -13.45 14.26
CA GLN A 394 13.05 -14.24 13.17
C GLN A 394 14.10 -14.39 12.09
N GLY A 395 14.39 -15.62 11.69
CA GLY A 395 15.18 -15.93 10.51
C GLY A 395 14.32 -16.59 9.45
N SER A 396 14.59 -16.33 8.19
CA SER A 396 13.96 -17.02 7.07
C SER A 396 14.93 -17.24 5.92
N LEU A 397 14.73 -18.36 5.20
CA LEU A 397 15.45 -18.71 4.02
C LEU A 397 14.44 -19.15 2.97
N VAL A 398 14.44 -18.49 1.81
CA VAL A 398 13.49 -18.79 0.74
C VAL A 398 14.25 -19.18 -0.52
N GLU A 399 13.97 -20.37 -1.02
CA GLU A 399 14.38 -20.80 -2.35
C GLU A 399 13.23 -20.56 -3.33
N THR A 400 13.49 -19.81 -4.40
CA THR A 400 12.52 -19.55 -5.46
C THR A 400 13.04 -20.10 -6.78
N TYR A 401 12.29 -21.02 -7.37
CA TYR A 401 12.53 -21.58 -8.70
C TYR A 401 11.47 -21.09 -9.67
N VAL A 402 11.91 -20.47 -10.77
CA VAL A 402 11.04 -19.91 -11.81
C VAL A 402 11.32 -20.61 -13.12
N HIS A 403 10.24 -21.02 -13.78
CA HIS A 403 10.25 -21.64 -15.10
C HIS A 403 9.38 -20.83 -16.04
N ASP A 404 10.00 -20.15 -17.00
CA ASP A 404 9.34 -19.38 -18.06
C ASP A 404 9.34 -20.17 -19.35
N ARG A 405 8.19 -20.13 -20.02
CA ARG A 405 8.00 -20.67 -21.38
C ARG A 405 7.37 -19.61 -22.26
N ALA A 406 7.97 -19.33 -23.42
CA ALA A 406 7.47 -18.43 -24.43
C ALA A 406 7.76 -19.00 -25.84
N ASN A 407 7.22 -18.40 -26.89
CA ASN A 407 7.45 -18.84 -28.27
C ASN A 407 8.94 -18.88 -28.69
N GLY A 408 9.82 -18.20 -27.95
CA GLY A 408 11.28 -18.18 -28.20
C GLY A 408 12.10 -19.17 -27.37
N GLY A 409 11.47 -20.02 -26.54
CA GLY A 409 12.18 -21.00 -25.71
C GLY A 409 11.78 -21.02 -24.24
N THR A 410 12.62 -21.66 -23.45
CA THR A 410 12.40 -21.88 -22.02
C THR A 410 13.56 -21.28 -21.22
N LYS A 411 13.23 -20.60 -20.11
CA LYS A 411 14.22 -20.03 -19.19
C LYS A 411 13.96 -20.53 -17.77
N HIS A 412 15.03 -20.87 -17.07
CA HIS A 412 14.97 -21.29 -15.67
C HIS A 412 15.81 -20.35 -14.81
N VAL A 413 15.32 -20.03 -13.63
CA VAL A 413 16.02 -19.21 -12.65
C VAL A 413 15.80 -19.80 -11.27
N SER A 414 16.84 -19.96 -10.50
CA SER A 414 16.80 -20.38 -9.09
C SER A 414 17.48 -19.31 -8.24
N ARG A 415 16.88 -18.96 -7.10
CA ARG A 415 17.42 -17.92 -6.22
C ARG A 415 17.08 -18.16 -4.76
N LEU A 416 18.13 -18.21 -3.94
CA LEU A 416 18.06 -18.28 -2.48
C LEU A 416 18.11 -16.85 -1.90
N THR A 417 17.17 -16.53 -0.99
CA THR A 417 17.08 -15.23 -0.33
C THR A 417 16.97 -15.39 1.19
N PRO A 418 18.03 -15.03 1.95
CA PRO A 418 18.03 -15.03 3.40
C PRO A 418 17.46 -13.72 3.96
N ALA A 419 16.88 -13.81 5.17
CA ALA A 419 16.51 -12.66 5.97
C ALA A 419 16.64 -12.96 7.47
N LEU A 420 17.07 -11.95 8.24
CA LEU A 420 17.15 -11.98 9.70
C LEU A 420 16.57 -10.70 10.27
N PHE A 421 15.70 -10.84 11.26
CA PHE A 421 15.03 -9.76 11.98
C PHE A 421 15.26 -9.93 13.48
N VAL A 422 15.60 -8.85 14.16
CA VAL A 422 15.90 -8.84 15.59
C VAL A 422 15.21 -7.64 16.23
N SER A 423 14.58 -7.84 17.38
CA SER A 423 14.10 -6.78 18.27
C SER A 423 14.58 -7.02 19.68
N VAL A 424 15.12 -5.97 20.31
CA VAL A 424 15.59 -5.97 21.69
C VAL A 424 14.73 -5.03 22.52
N TYR A 425 14.26 -5.51 23.66
CA TYR A 425 13.45 -4.78 24.63
C TYR A 425 14.32 -4.55 25.88
N PRO A 426 14.94 -3.37 26.07
CA PRO A 426 15.87 -3.13 27.17
C PRO A 426 15.18 -3.18 28.54
N LEU A 427 13.87 -2.91 28.59
CA LEU A 427 13.05 -2.92 29.79
C LEU A 427 12.13 -4.15 29.79
N SER A 428 12.47 -5.20 30.55
CA SER A 428 11.76 -6.48 30.53
C SER A 428 10.28 -6.41 30.92
N GLN A 429 9.97 -5.53 31.87
CA GLN A 429 8.61 -5.36 32.41
C GLN A 429 7.79 -4.32 31.63
N ALA A 430 8.46 -3.46 30.84
CA ALA A 430 7.82 -2.37 30.13
C ALA A 430 8.22 -2.38 28.65
N ARG A 431 7.49 -3.12 27.83
CA ARG A 431 7.77 -3.29 26.37
C ARG A 431 7.41 -2.05 25.52
N TRP A 432 7.35 -0.86 26.14
CA TRP A 432 7.05 0.38 25.43
C TRP A 432 8.23 0.94 24.61
N LEU A 433 9.46 0.44 24.85
CA LEU A 433 10.66 0.79 24.09
C LEU A 433 11.28 -0.47 23.50
N SER A 434 11.56 -0.46 22.20
CA SER A 434 12.33 -1.51 21.53
C SER A 434 13.29 -0.93 20.51
N PHE A 435 14.44 -1.58 20.37
CA PHE A 435 15.38 -1.40 19.27
C PHE A 435 15.26 -2.59 18.33
N ARG A 436 15.34 -2.32 17.03
CA ARG A 436 15.17 -3.35 16.01
C ARG A 436 16.22 -3.24 14.93
N ALA A 437 16.55 -4.37 14.32
CA ALA A 437 17.41 -4.41 13.16
C ALA A 437 16.96 -5.52 12.22
N PHE A 438 17.20 -5.35 10.92
CA PHE A 438 17.11 -6.45 9.99
C PHE A 438 18.17 -6.36 8.88
N ALA A 439 18.52 -7.54 8.36
CA ALA A 439 19.28 -7.71 7.13
C ALA A 439 18.52 -8.68 6.24
N LYS A 440 18.33 -8.33 4.97
CA LYS A 440 17.52 -9.11 4.04
C LYS A 440 18.02 -9.01 2.62
N GLN A 441 17.93 -10.13 1.89
CA GLN A 441 18.02 -10.15 0.43
C GLN A 441 16.65 -10.41 -0.18
N SER A 442 16.39 -9.76 -1.29
CA SER A 442 15.21 -9.96 -2.13
C SER A 442 15.59 -9.85 -3.60
N PHE A 443 14.71 -10.28 -4.49
CA PHE A 443 14.92 -10.11 -5.92
C PHE A 443 13.59 -9.86 -6.63
N ARG A 444 13.67 -9.33 -7.83
CA ARG A 444 12.55 -9.15 -8.75
C ARG A 444 12.83 -9.87 -10.06
N MET A 445 11.88 -10.72 -10.48
CA MET A 445 11.90 -11.26 -11.84
C MET A 445 11.49 -10.18 -12.85
N PRO A 446 12.14 -10.13 -14.04
CA PRO A 446 11.62 -9.33 -15.13
C PRO A 446 10.17 -9.69 -15.44
N THR A 447 9.37 -8.69 -15.76
CA THR A 447 7.96 -8.88 -16.14
C THR A 447 7.84 -9.43 -17.55
N PHE A 448 6.65 -9.87 -17.93
CA PHE A 448 6.44 -10.32 -19.32
C PHE A 448 6.61 -9.17 -20.32
N ASN A 449 6.25 -7.93 -19.95
CA ASN A 449 6.51 -6.77 -20.79
C ASN A 449 8.01 -6.47 -20.89
N ASP A 450 8.77 -6.56 -19.78
CA ASP A 450 10.23 -6.36 -19.80
C ASP A 450 10.91 -7.35 -20.77
N LEU A 451 10.43 -8.61 -20.82
CA LEU A 451 11.04 -9.68 -21.61
C LEU A 451 10.51 -9.77 -23.05
N TYR A 452 9.20 -9.60 -23.25
CA TYR A 452 8.51 -10.09 -24.46
C TYR A 452 7.64 -9.02 -25.15
N TYR A 453 7.57 -7.77 -24.65
CA TYR A 453 6.86 -6.73 -25.38
C TYR A 453 7.55 -6.48 -26.72
N THR A 454 6.80 -6.61 -27.82
CA THR A 454 7.32 -6.83 -29.17
C THR A 454 8.39 -5.84 -29.62
N GLU A 455 8.30 -4.58 -29.20
CA GLU A 455 9.21 -3.53 -29.63
C GLU A 455 10.28 -3.15 -28.60
N MET A 456 10.04 -3.41 -27.32
CA MET A 456 10.86 -2.93 -26.22
C MET A 456 11.43 -4.07 -25.35
N GLY A 457 10.84 -5.26 -25.43
CA GLY A 457 11.21 -6.39 -24.58
C GLY A 457 12.64 -6.90 -24.87
N ASN A 458 13.29 -7.40 -23.84
CA ASN A 458 14.61 -8.01 -23.92
C ASN A 458 14.61 -9.34 -23.16
N ALA A 459 14.58 -10.45 -23.90
CA ALA A 459 14.55 -11.80 -23.32
C ALA A 459 15.84 -12.18 -22.56
N SER A 460 16.95 -11.41 -22.74
CA SER A 460 18.22 -11.67 -22.07
C SER A 460 18.33 -11.03 -20.66
N LEU A 461 17.31 -10.32 -20.21
CA LEU A 461 17.33 -9.67 -18.90
C LEU A 461 17.60 -10.64 -17.76
N LYS A 462 18.43 -10.19 -16.83
CA LYS A 462 18.70 -10.83 -15.53
C LYS A 462 17.69 -10.33 -14.51
N LEU A 463 17.57 -11.04 -13.39
CA LEU A 463 16.78 -10.58 -12.24
C LEU A 463 17.47 -9.38 -11.55
N GLU A 464 16.66 -8.42 -11.07
CA GLU A 464 17.15 -7.38 -10.14
C GLU A 464 17.34 -7.99 -8.75
N LYS A 465 18.36 -7.54 -8.04
CA LYS A 465 18.68 -7.99 -6.66
C LYS A 465 18.68 -6.78 -5.75
N ALA A 466 18.09 -6.93 -4.58
CA ALA A 466 18.14 -5.92 -3.53
C ALA A 466 18.70 -6.52 -2.24
N THR A 467 19.64 -5.82 -1.62
CA THR A 467 20.14 -6.11 -0.27
C THR A 467 19.77 -4.94 0.62
N GLN A 468 19.16 -5.22 1.76
CA GLN A 468 18.58 -4.25 2.66
C GLN A 468 19.12 -4.43 4.07
N TYR A 469 19.47 -3.32 4.71
CA TYR A 469 19.83 -3.21 6.11
C TYR A 469 19.03 -2.10 6.76
N ASP A 470 18.54 -2.34 7.95
CA ASP A 470 17.70 -1.41 8.70
C ASP A 470 18.06 -1.48 10.18
N LEU A 471 18.11 -0.32 10.82
CA LEU A 471 18.26 -0.16 12.26
C LEU A 471 17.22 0.85 12.73
N GLY A 472 16.37 0.44 13.67
CA GLY A 472 15.27 1.29 14.10
C GLY A 472 15.02 1.24 15.61
N MET A 473 14.20 2.21 16.04
CA MET A 473 13.69 2.32 17.41
C MET A 473 12.17 2.50 17.35
N VAL A 474 11.49 1.86 18.27
CA VAL A 474 10.04 2.06 18.50
C VAL A 474 9.82 2.38 19.96
N LEU A 475 9.13 3.49 20.20
CA LEU A 475 8.58 3.88 21.49
C LEU A 475 7.06 3.94 21.31
N SER A 476 6.29 3.22 22.13
CA SER A 476 4.83 3.29 22.13
C SER A 476 4.34 3.13 23.57
N LYS A 477 3.80 4.19 24.13
CA LYS A 477 3.36 4.21 25.54
C LYS A 477 1.94 4.74 25.64
N HIS A 478 1.08 3.93 26.27
CA HIS A 478 -0.26 4.34 26.69
C HIS A 478 -0.22 4.80 28.14
N PHE A 479 -0.94 5.85 28.44
CA PHE A 479 -1.06 6.43 29.77
C PHE A 479 -2.49 6.23 30.29
N GLY A 480 -2.60 5.64 31.47
CA GLY A 480 -3.91 5.40 32.11
C GLY A 480 -4.48 6.62 32.82
N GLN A 481 -3.67 7.65 33.07
CA GLN A 481 -4.04 8.86 33.78
C GLN A 481 -3.45 10.08 33.09
N GLY A 482 -4.11 11.23 33.23
CA GLY A 482 -3.71 12.49 32.62
C GLY A 482 -4.41 12.76 31.30
N TRP A 483 -4.13 13.90 30.69
CA TRP A 483 -4.75 14.34 29.44
C TRP A 483 -4.10 13.68 28.19
N VAL A 484 -2.83 13.28 28.27
CA VAL A 484 -2.17 12.49 27.20
C VAL A 484 -2.53 11.03 27.38
N THR A 485 -3.10 10.41 26.36
CA THR A 485 -3.54 8.99 26.38
C THR A 485 -2.57 8.06 25.68
N HIS A 486 -1.87 8.53 24.64
CA HIS A 486 -0.89 7.76 23.88
C HIS A 486 0.21 8.65 23.32
N VAL A 487 1.44 8.11 23.30
CA VAL A 487 2.58 8.66 22.56
C VAL A 487 3.30 7.51 21.86
N GLY A 488 3.49 7.65 20.55
CA GLY A 488 4.24 6.73 19.70
C GLY A 488 5.34 7.47 18.95
N LEU A 489 6.51 6.87 18.85
CA LEU A 489 7.62 7.32 18.01
C LEU A 489 8.29 6.10 17.39
N GLN A 490 8.44 6.12 16.08
CA GLN A 490 9.19 5.15 15.31
C GLN A 490 10.23 5.89 14.48
N ALA A 491 11.48 5.43 14.49
CA ALA A 491 12.55 5.98 13.68
C ALA A 491 13.40 4.83 13.13
N ASP A 492 13.68 4.85 11.83
CA ASP A 492 14.46 3.84 11.13
C ASP A 492 15.54 4.50 10.26
N VAL A 493 16.77 4.06 10.38
CA VAL A 493 17.87 4.38 9.48
C VAL A 493 18.13 3.14 8.61
N TYR A 494 18.22 3.32 7.30
CA TYR A 494 18.35 2.20 6.39
C TYR A 494 19.40 2.43 5.31
N TYR A 495 19.93 1.29 4.83
CA TYR A 495 20.79 1.21 3.66
C TYR A 495 20.32 0.08 2.76
N ASN A 496 19.96 0.42 1.50
CA ASN A 496 19.57 -0.56 0.50
C ASN A 496 20.48 -0.44 -0.71
N LYS A 497 20.88 -1.57 -1.27
CA LYS A 497 21.63 -1.62 -2.53
C LYS A 497 20.85 -2.45 -3.54
N VAL A 498 20.58 -1.86 -4.72
CA VAL A 498 19.91 -2.52 -5.84
C VAL A 498 20.92 -2.75 -6.95
N HIS A 499 21.04 -4.00 -7.41
CA HIS A 499 21.92 -4.42 -8.50
C HIS A 499 21.10 -4.92 -9.68
N ASP A 500 21.66 -4.80 -10.88
CA ASP A 500 21.05 -5.23 -12.14
C ASP A 500 19.68 -4.58 -12.38
N LYS A 501 19.49 -3.31 -11.95
CA LYS A 501 18.20 -2.61 -12.07
C LYS A 501 17.75 -2.57 -13.53
N ILE A 502 16.50 -2.97 -13.78
CA ILE A 502 15.92 -2.96 -15.10
C ILE A 502 15.36 -1.57 -15.37
N ILE A 503 15.88 -0.93 -16.39
CA ILE A 503 15.45 0.39 -16.84
C ILE A 503 15.12 0.37 -18.33
N ALA A 504 14.14 1.20 -18.72
CA ALA A 504 13.87 1.48 -20.12
C ALA A 504 14.95 2.44 -20.64
N TYR A 505 15.63 2.07 -21.73
CA TYR A 505 16.70 2.84 -22.31
C TYR A 505 16.37 3.18 -23.79
N PRO A 506 16.55 4.43 -24.25
CA PRO A 506 16.31 4.79 -25.63
C PRO A 506 17.36 4.14 -26.54
N LYS A 507 16.91 3.47 -27.60
CA LYS A 507 17.76 2.76 -28.56
C LYS A 507 18.14 3.69 -29.72
N GLY A 508 19.26 4.39 -29.59
CA GLY A 508 19.82 5.28 -30.62
C GLY A 508 18.94 6.52 -30.89
N GLN A 509 19.06 7.11 -32.08
CA GLN A 509 18.27 8.29 -32.49
C GLN A 509 16.79 7.96 -32.85
N GLN A 510 16.37 6.73 -32.71
CA GLN A 510 15.00 6.29 -32.97
C GLN A 510 14.19 6.36 -31.67
N PHE A 511 12.92 6.74 -31.75
CA PHE A 511 11.94 6.74 -30.64
C PHE A 511 11.62 5.33 -30.10
N ARG A 512 12.60 4.40 -30.17
CA ARG A 512 12.46 3.03 -29.69
C ARG A 512 13.22 2.89 -28.38
N TRP A 513 12.53 2.32 -27.40
CA TRP A 513 13.09 2.00 -26.10
C TRP A 513 13.42 0.51 -26.04
N THR A 514 14.37 0.13 -25.21
CA THR A 514 14.65 -1.28 -24.89
C THR A 514 14.87 -1.41 -23.38
N MET A 515 14.58 -2.58 -22.85
CA MET A 515 14.82 -2.88 -21.44
C MET A 515 16.23 -3.42 -21.24
N LEU A 516 16.98 -2.87 -20.31
CA LEU A 516 18.36 -3.26 -20.00
C LEU A 516 18.57 -3.36 -18.48
N ASN A 517 19.49 -4.26 -18.06
CA ASN A 517 20.02 -4.28 -16.71
C ASN A 517 21.22 -3.33 -16.63
N LEU A 518 20.98 -2.04 -16.46
CA LEU A 518 22.02 -1.03 -16.46
C LEU A 518 22.18 -0.29 -15.14
N GLY A 519 21.44 -0.71 -14.07
CA GLY A 519 21.40 0.11 -12.89
C GLY A 519 22.02 -0.52 -11.66
N GLU A 520 22.93 0.19 -11.01
CA GLU A 520 23.24 0.02 -9.59
C GLU A 520 22.79 1.27 -8.84
N VAL A 521 22.03 1.07 -7.75
CA VAL A 521 21.52 2.19 -6.95
C VAL A 521 21.86 1.98 -5.48
N ASP A 522 22.52 2.96 -4.89
CA ASP A 522 22.75 3.08 -3.45
C ASP A 522 21.68 3.97 -2.81
N ILE A 523 20.96 3.43 -1.84
CA ILE A 523 19.86 4.10 -1.14
C ILE A 523 20.17 4.18 0.34
N ARG A 524 20.18 5.41 0.88
CA ARG A 524 20.34 5.66 2.33
C ARG A 524 19.25 6.59 2.77
N GLY A 525 18.69 6.32 3.94
CA GLY A 525 17.61 7.19 4.42
C GLY A 525 17.30 7.05 5.89
N LEU A 526 16.39 7.93 6.31
CA LEU A 526 15.81 8.00 7.64
C LEU A 526 14.30 8.15 7.47
N ASP A 527 13.54 7.24 8.08
CA ASP A 527 12.10 7.32 8.20
C ASP A 527 11.73 7.60 9.65
N MET A 528 10.82 8.54 9.88
CA MET A 528 10.29 8.85 11.21
C MET A 528 8.77 8.90 11.17
N VAL A 529 8.12 8.34 12.19
CA VAL A 529 6.68 8.45 12.43
C VAL A 529 6.49 8.83 13.88
N ALA A 530 5.73 9.89 14.16
CA ALA A 530 5.33 10.31 15.48
C ALA A 530 3.81 10.33 15.59
N GLU A 531 3.28 9.75 16.64
CA GLU A 531 1.84 9.67 16.91
C GLU A 531 1.55 10.11 18.32
N GLY A 532 0.40 10.74 18.52
CA GLY A 532 -0.07 11.12 19.83
C GLY A 532 -1.58 11.21 19.90
N SER A 533 -2.12 10.92 21.06
CA SER A 533 -3.53 11.19 21.37
C SER A 533 -3.65 11.81 22.74
N ALA A 534 -4.59 12.75 22.85
CA ALA A 534 -4.84 13.49 24.07
C ALA A 534 -6.34 13.68 24.28
N ARG A 535 -6.81 13.46 25.50
CA ARG A 535 -8.17 13.77 25.94
C ARG A 535 -8.14 15.08 26.71
N ILE A 536 -8.49 16.19 26.01
CA ILE A 536 -8.43 17.54 26.56
C ILE A 536 -9.56 17.75 27.59
N SER A 537 -10.72 17.15 27.33
CA SER A 537 -11.87 17.10 28.23
C SER A 537 -12.61 15.78 28.06
N SER A 538 -13.72 15.58 28.82
CA SER A 538 -14.60 14.42 28.62
C SER A 538 -15.08 14.24 27.17
N ASP A 539 -15.25 15.36 26.48
CA ASP A 539 -15.90 15.43 25.17
C ASP A 539 -14.95 15.74 24.02
N VAL A 540 -13.68 16.06 24.31
CA VAL A 540 -12.70 16.48 23.28
C VAL A 540 -11.50 15.55 23.27
N ILE A 541 -11.30 14.87 22.14
CA ILE A 541 -10.12 14.06 21.86
C ILE A 541 -9.36 14.69 20.70
N VAL A 542 -8.05 14.85 20.88
CA VAL A 542 -7.14 15.34 19.84
C VAL A 542 -6.17 14.22 19.48
N THR A 543 -6.02 13.97 18.18
CA THR A 543 -5.06 13.01 17.63
C THR A 543 -4.09 13.72 16.71
N LEU A 544 -2.83 13.32 16.77
CA LEU A 544 -1.76 13.83 15.92
C LEU A 544 -0.99 12.64 15.34
N ARG A 545 -0.74 12.68 14.05
CA ARG A 545 0.21 11.79 13.38
C ARG A 545 1.08 12.62 12.44
N GLY A 546 2.40 12.50 12.59
CA GLY A 546 3.37 13.13 11.70
C GLY A 546 4.32 12.07 11.16
N GLN A 547 4.73 12.22 9.92
CA GLN A 547 5.79 11.41 9.35
C GLN A 547 6.78 12.27 8.58
N TYR A 548 8.02 11.82 8.53
CA TYR A 548 9.09 12.46 7.79
C TYR A 548 10.02 11.40 7.21
N THR A 549 10.45 11.61 5.96
CA THR A 549 11.43 10.79 5.27
C THR A 549 12.54 11.67 4.73
N TYR A 550 13.78 11.33 5.06
CA TYR A 550 14.97 11.78 4.35
C TYR A 550 15.51 10.62 3.52
N GLN A 551 15.79 10.86 2.23
CA GLN A 551 16.17 9.78 1.33
C GLN A 551 17.20 10.25 0.29
N ARG A 552 18.34 9.59 0.27
CA ARG A 552 19.40 9.79 -0.73
C ARG A 552 19.56 8.52 -1.55
N SER A 553 19.12 8.55 -2.80
CA SER A 553 19.10 7.41 -3.71
C SER A 553 19.92 7.73 -4.93
N LEU A 554 21.12 7.18 -5.02
CA LEU A 554 22.14 7.58 -5.98
C LEU A 554 22.35 6.49 -7.02
N ASP A 555 22.41 6.91 -8.29
CA ASP A 555 22.91 6.06 -9.36
C ASP A 555 24.44 5.89 -9.20
N VAL A 556 24.89 4.65 -9.03
CA VAL A 556 26.31 4.29 -8.90
C VAL A 556 26.74 3.30 -9.98
N THR A 557 26.02 3.28 -11.10
CA THR A 557 26.19 2.32 -12.19
C THR A 557 27.53 2.44 -12.88
N ASP A 558 27.89 3.65 -13.31
CA ASP A 558 29.09 3.89 -14.13
C ASP A 558 29.76 5.21 -13.74
N SER A 559 30.95 5.13 -13.15
CA SER A 559 31.70 6.30 -12.68
C SER A 559 32.18 7.24 -13.81
N SER A 560 32.13 6.79 -15.06
CA SER A 560 32.50 7.62 -16.23
C SER A 560 31.37 8.53 -16.73
N LYS A 561 30.14 8.33 -16.24
CA LYS A 561 28.95 9.05 -16.68
C LYS A 561 28.73 10.34 -15.88
N PRO A 562 28.23 11.44 -16.51
CA PRO A 562 27.99 12.71 -15.84
C PRO A 562 26.95 12.63 -14.72
N TYR A 563 26.06 11.66 -14.77
CA TYR A 563 25.03 11.41 -13.75
C TYR A 563 25.47 10.45 -12.62
N TYR A 564 26.73 10.03 -12.60
CA TYR A 564 27.27 9.20 -11.51
C TYR A 564 27.12 9.89 -10.15
N ARG A 565 26.52 9.19 -9.18
CA ARG A 565 26.15 9.69 -7.84
C ARG A 565 25.12 10.84 -7.85
N HIS A 566 24.36 10.98 -8.92
CA HIS A 566 23.17 11.82 -8.92
C HIS A 566 21.98 11.10 -8.29
N GLN A 567 21.03 11.88 -7.78
CA GLN A 567 19.75 11.37 -7.26
C GLN A 567 18.96 10.77 -8.43
N ILE A 568 18.41 9.56 -8.25
CA ILE A 568 17.58 8.94 -9.28
C ILE A 568 16.28 9.72 -9.52
N PRO A 569 15.69 9.63 -10.73
CA PRO A 569 14.53 10.43 -11.10
C PRO A 569 13.32 10.23 -10.18
N TYR A 570 12.58 11.33 -9.96
CA TYR A 570 11.34 11.42 -9.18
C TYR A 570 11.44 11.06 -7.69
N ILE A 571 12.61 10.92 -7.14
CA ILE A 571 12.81 10.67 -5.72
C ILE A 571 13.19 11.96 -5.00
N PRO A 572 12.35 12.49 -4.10
CA PRO A 572 12.68 13.67 -3.30
C PRO A 572 13.65 13.30 -2.19
N ARG A 573 14.52 14.24 -1.80
CA ARG A 573 15.38 14.07 -0.62
C ARG A 573 14.59 14.17 0.68
N HIS A 574 13.56 15.00 0.69
CA HIS A 574 12.74 15.28 1.86
C HIS A 574 11.27 15.11 1.49
N SER A 575 10.53 14.38 2.27
CA SER A 575 9.07 14.29 2.17
C SER A 575 8.46 14.09 3.56
N GLY A 576 7.19 14.42 3.69
CA GLY A 576 6.51 14.22 4.96
C GLY A 576 5.03 14.50 4.90
N SER A 577 4.33 14.11 5.95
CA SER A 577 2.92 14.45 6.15
C SER A 577 2.60 14.68 7.61
N ALA A 578 1.51 15.38 7.85
CA ALA A 578 0.93 15.55 9.18
C ALA A 578 -0.59 15.41 9.10
N ILE A 579 -1.18 14.76 10.09
CA ILE A 579 -2.64 14.62 10.26
C ILE A 579 -2.97 15.07 11.66
N VAL A 580 -3.93 15.98 11.80
CA VAL A 580 -4.49 16.43 13.07
C VAL A 580 -5.98 16.14 13.06
N GLY A 581 -6.46 15.36 14.01
CA GLY A 581 -7.88 15.07 14.21
C GLY A 581 -8.38 15.64 15.52
N ILE A 582 -9.55 16.24 15.50
CA ILE A 582 -10.28 16.76 16.68
C ILE A 582 -11.65 16.12 16.67
N GLU A 583 -11.96 15.40 17.71
CA GLU A 583 -13.30 14.85 17.97
C GLU A 583 -13.93 15.62 19.11
N TRP A 584 -15.10 16.20 18.83
CA TRP A 584 -15.91 16.90 19.80
C TRP A 584 -17.35 16.40 19.71
N GLN A 585 -17.73 15.51 20.61
CA GLN A 585 -19.06 14.86 20.62
C GLN A 585 -19.39 14.22 19.25
N ALA A 586 -20.34 14.81 18.52
CA ALA A 586 -20.77 14.34 17.19
C ALA A 586 -19.93 14.89 16.04
N LEU A 587 -19.13 15.91 16.29
CA LEU A 587 -18.32 16.61 15.28
C LEU A 587 -16.89 16.01 15.25
N THR A 588 -16.42 15.68 14.07
CA THR A 588 -15.02 15.33 13.82
C THR A 588 -14.44 16.29 12.80
N LEU A 589 -13.34 16.95 13.14
CA LEU A 589 -12.57 17.81 12.25
C LEU A 589 -11.22 17.16 11.97
N ASN A 590 -10.77 17.14 10.72
CA ASN A 590 -9.45 16.66 10.37
C ASN A 590 -8.77 17.64 9.42
N TYR A 591 -7.50 17.87 9.70
CA TYR A 591 -6.58 18.59 8.84
C TYR A 591 -5.46 17.65 8.45
N SER A 592 -5.14 17.55 7.16
CA SER A 592 -3.99 16.81 6.69
C SER A 592 -3.10 17.68 5.79
N PHE A 593 -1.81 17.47 5.94
CA PHE A 593 -0.75 18.17 5.21
C PHE A 593 0.18 17.16 4.57
N LEU A 594 0.53 17.37 3.31
CA LEU A 594 1.51 16.58 2.55
C LEU A 594 2.57 17.51 1.99
N TYR A 595 3.83 17.08 2.05
CA TYR A 595 4.98 17.78 1.46
C TYR A 595 5.85 16.80 0.68
N THR A 596 6.21 17.18 -0.54
CA THR A 596 7.20 16.51 -1.37
C THR A 596 8.25 17.52 -1.80
N GLY A 597 9.50 17.29 -1.43
CA GLY A 597 10.61 18.17 -1.71
C GLY A 597 11.03 18.19 -3.19
N GLU A 598 12.07 18.94 -3.48
CA GLU A 598 12.67 19.01 -4.80
C GLU A 598 13.15 17.64 -5.28
N ARG A 599 13.08 17.43 -6.59
CA ARG A 599 13.51 16.20 -7.27
C ARG A 599 13.88 16.51 -8.72
N TRP A 600 14.31 15.52 -9.46
CA TRP A 600 14.64 15.64 -10.88
C TRP A 600 13.83 14.64 -11.70
N ASN A 601 13.49 14.99 -12.93
CA ASN A 601 12.73 14.11 -13.83
C ASN A 601 13.61 13.21 -14.70
N GLU A 602 14.92 13.51 -14.77
CA GLU A 602 15.92 12.76 -15.54
C GLU A 602 17.12 12.38 -14.66
N GLN A 603 18.04 11.55 -15.19
CA GLN A 603 19.22 11.08 -14.47
C GLN A 603 20.20 12.22 -14.12
N GLU A 604 20.33 13.24 -14.96
CA GLU A 604 21.16 14.39 -14.68
C GLU A 604 20.44 15.38 -13.77
N ASN A 605 21.06 15.67 -12.61
CA ASN A 605 20.50 16.60 -11.62
C ASN A 605 20.88 18.05 -11.95
N ILE A 606 20.51 18.53 -13.13
CA ILE A 606 20.70 19.89 -13.62
C ILE A 606 19.43 20.72 -13.48
N ALA A 607 19.56 22.05 -13.58
CA ALA A 607 18.45 22.97 -13.39
C ALA A 607 17.28 22.74 -14.38
N TYR A 608 17.58 22.30 -15.61
CA TYR A 608 16.56 21.98 -16.62
C TYR A 608 15.67 20.79 -16.21
N ASN A 609 16.24 19.80 -15.52
CA ASN A 609 15.57 18.60 -15.08
C ASN A 609 14.92 18.73 -13.68
N HIS A 610 15.04 19.92 -13.07
CA HIS A 610 14.53 20.18 -11.73
C HIS A 610 13.00 20.22 -11.69
N VAL A 611 12.40 19.45 -10.79
CA VAL A 611 10.97 19.44 -10.51
C VAL A 611 10.73 20.11 -9.16
N GLN A 612 9.90 21.15 -9.18
CA GLN A 612 9.59 21.98 -8.01
C GLN A 612 9.04 21.15 -6.84
N PRO A 613 9.38 21.50 -5.59
CA PRO A 613 8.69 20.97 -4.43
C PRO A 613 7.23 21.43 -4.42
N TRP A 614 6.37 20.64 -3.79
CA TRP A 614 4.96 20.97 -3.61
C TRP A 614 4.45 20.55 -2.24
N TYR A 615 3.35 21.16 -1.84
CA TYR A 615 2.60 20.74 -0.66
C TYR A 615 1.10 20.83 -0.93
N THR A 616 0.32 20.03 -0.23
CA THR A 616 -1.14 20.16 -0.19
C THR A 616 -1.63 20.17 1.24
N SER A 617 -2.73 20.86 1.46
CA SER A 617 -3.43 20.90 2.74
C SER A 617 -4.89 20.57 2.49
N ASP A 618 -5.41 19.59 3.21
CA ASP A 618 -6.79 19.15 3.09
C ASP A 618 -7.50 19.35 4.43
N LEU A 619 -8.76 19.76 4.39
CA LEU A 619 -9.60 19.95 5.56
C LEU A 619 -10.89 19.16 5.37
N SER A 620 -11.28 18.37 6.38
CA SER A 620 -12.58 17.71 6.39
C SER A 620 -13.30 17.90 7.72
N ALA A 621 -14.62 17.95 7.63
CA ALA A 621 -15.51 18.01 8.78
C ALA A 621 -16.60 16.95 8.60
N SER A 622 -16.94 16.25 9.67
CA SER A 622 -18.04 15.31 9.66
C SER A 622 -18.89 15.43 10.92
N TRP A 623 -20.19 15.27 10.73
CA TRP A 623 -21.18 15.27 11.81
C TRP A 623 -21.90 13.92 11.83
N THR A 624 -21.90 13.26 12.98
CA THR A 624 -22.52 11.93 13.18
C THR A 624 -23.64 12.03 14.19
N TRP A 625 -24.82 11.48 13.84
CA TRP A 625 -25.95 11.45 14.77
C TRP A 625 -26.74 10.13 14.68
N PRO A 626 -27.15 9.58 15.80
CA PRO A 626 -28.00 8.38 15.83
C PRO A 626 -29.45 8.76 15.52
N THR A 627 -30.16 7.88 14.81
CA THR A 627 -31.60 7.95 14.57
C THR A 627 -32.26 6.62 14.89
N ARG A 628 -33.58 6.55 14.82
CA ARG A 628 -34.31 5.26 14.97
C ARG A 628 -34.02 4.27 13.83
N LEU A 629 -33.62 4.76 12.65
CA LEU A 629 -33.30 3.97 11.48
C LEU A 629 -31.82 3.53 11.42
N GLY A 630 -30.96 4.12 12.23
CA GLY A 630 -29.53 3.86 12.23
C GLY A 630 -28.72 5.12 12.49
N THR A 631 -27.41 5.03 12.30
CA THR A 631 -26.46 6.14 12.47
C THR A 631 -26.20 6.80 11.13
N TRP A 632 -26.42 8.11 11.06
CA TRP A 632 -26.12 8.94 9.91
C TRP A 632 -24.85 9.73 10.13
N ARG A 633 -24.08 9.92 9.07
CA ARG A 633 -22.91 10.77 9.04
C ARG A 633 -22.92 11.61 7.76
N ILE A 634 -22.82 12.93 7.89
CA ILE A 634 -22.55 13.84 6.77
C ILE A 634 -21.10 14.28 6.90
N SER A 635 -20.37 14.28 5.78
CA SER A 635 -18.99 14.77 5.72
C SER A 635 -18.82 15.72 4.56
N ALA A 636 -18.08 16.80 4.79
CA ALA A 636 -17.63 17.74 3.78
C ALA A 636 -16.10 17.81 3.80
N GLU A 637 -15.48 17.89 2.64
CA GLU A 637 -14.03 17.96 2.50
C GLU A 637 -13.62 18.98 1.46
N VAL A 638 -12.52 19.67 1.71
CA VAL A 638 -11.83 20.56 0.77
C VAL A 638 -10.41 20.08 0.66
N ASN A 639 -10.02 19.65 -0.53
CA ASN A 639 -8.67 19.16 -0.84
C ASN A 639 -7.88 20.26 -1.54
N ASN A 640 -6.57 20.30 -1.30
CA ASN A 640 -5.66 21.31 -1.81
C ASN A 640 -6.17 22.75 -1.50
N LEU A 641 -6.40 23.00 -0.21
CA LEU A 641 -7.03 24.24 0.31
C LEU A 641 -6.38 25.52 -0.23
N PHE A 642 -5.07 25.51 -0.44
CA PHE A 642 -4.30 26.67 -0.93
C PHE A 642 -4.13 26.72 -2.45
N ASP A 643 -4.85 25.87 -3.19
CA ASP A 643 -4.86 25.81 -4.66
C ASP A 643 -3.47 25.72 -5.29
N GLN A 644 -2.61 24.87 -4.72
CA GLN A 644 -1.29 24.62 -5.27
C GLN A 644 -1.41 24.01 -6.66
N GLN A 645 -0.68 24.59 -7.62
CA GLN A 645 -0.52 24.04 -8.96
C GLN A 645 0.76 23.22 -9.00
N TYR A 646 0.63 21.91 -9.14
CA TYR A 646 1.76 20.99 -9.02
C TYR A 646 1.64 19.76 -9.92
N ASP A 647 2.78 19.16 -10.21
CA ASP A 647 2.91 17.90 -10.91
C ASP A 647 3.53 16.86 -9.96
N VAL A 648 2.96 15.67 -9.86
CA VAL A 648 3.61 14.52 -9.24
C VAL A 648 4.64 13.94 -10.20
N ILE A 649 4.25 13.72 -11.43
CA ILE A 649 5.10 13.37 -12.57
C ILE A 649 5.11 14.57 -13.53
N THR A 650 6.25 14.99 -14.01
CA THR A 650 6.40 16.10 -14.94
C THR A 650 5.45 15.97 -16.12
N ASN A 651 4.75 17.05 -16.45
CA ASN A 651 3.73 17.11 -17.51
C ASN A 651 2.41 16.42 -17.20
N TYR A 652 2.20 15.97 -15.95
CA TYR A 652 0.93 15.47 -15.47
C TYR A 652 0.42 16.38 -14.35
N PRO A 653 -0.19 17.53 -14.70
CA PRO A 653 -0.71 18.46 -13.70
C PRO A 653 -1.79 17.80 -12.85
N MET A 654 -1.74 18.08 -11.57
CA MET A 654 -2.70 17.57 -10.59
C MET A 654 -3.85 18.55 -10.41
N PRO A 655 -5.01 18.07 -9.89
CA PRO A 655 -6.15 18.95 -9.61
C PRO A 655 -5.78 20.06 -8.60
N GLY A 656 -6.22 21.28 -8.85
CA GLY A 656 -6.20 22.39 -7.90
C GLY A 656 -7.18 22.16 -6.74
N ARG A 657 -7.56 23.23 -6.04
CA ARG A 657 -8.53 23.17 -4.94
C ARG A 657 -9.84 22.55 -5.42
N ASN A 658 -10.33 21.56 -4.67
CA ASN A 658 -11.55 20.84 -4.97
C ASN A 658 -12.29 20.45 -3.68
N ALA A 659 -13.58 20.21 -3.80
CA ALA A 659 -14.42 19.86 -2.66
C ALA A 659 -15.31 18.66 -2.96
N ALA A 660 -15.69 17.94 -1.92
CA ALA A 660 -16.68 16.88 -1.99
C ALA A 660 -17.52 16.81 -0.71
N VAL A 661 -18.72 16.26 -0.86
CA VAL A 661 -19.65 15.98 0.24
C VAL A 661 -20.05 14.53 0.20
N SER A 662 -20.16 13.88 1.35
CA SER A 662 -20.68 12.53 1.46
C SER A 662 -21.74 12.38 2.55
N ILE A 663 -22.64 11.45 2.32
CA ILE A 663 -23.65 11.01 3.27
C ILE A 663 -23.50 9.51 3.46
N ASP A 664 -23.34 9.08 4.69
CA ASP A 664 -23.23 7.70 5.10
C ASP A 664 -24.42 7.34 6.01
N ILE A 665 -25.00 6.16 5.84
CA ILE A 665 -25.98 5.57 6.75
C ILE A 665 -25.50 4.18 7.16
N THR A 666 -25.59 3.86 8.44
CA THR A 666 -25.31 2.52 8.99
C THR A 666 -26.50 2.07 9.82
N ILE A 667 -27.11 0.93 9.43
CA ILE A 667 -28.29 0.33 10.02
C ILE A 667 -27.94 -0.99 10.69
#